data_0fc5baefb852993db96f9ed1173e0679
#
_entry.id   0fc5baefb852993db96f9ed1173e0679
#
_cell.length_a   1.000
_cell.length_b   1.000
_cell.length_c   1.000
_cell.angle_alpha   90.00
_cell.angle_beta   90.00
_cell.angle_gamma   90.00
#
_symmetry.space_group_name_H-M   'P 1'
#
loop_
_entity.id
_entity.type
_entity.pdbx_description
1 polymer ?
#
loop_
_entity_poly.entity_id
_entity_poly.type
_entity_poly.pdbx_seq_one_letter_code
_entity_poly.pdbx_strand_id
1 'polypeptide(L)'
;MKSFKRNLNCFFIFFFVSAVFPSVKKTIIEQNNTRIIIELNCNAFSDSDLYPTSLLFGLPEKKVPVTNIQYYKKSKIPFKSNHDRIPGYEWTNFQKLKGLCTGTLRISPLSIDNHYYKKIRITVDFKTPSNNFRLPNNAEARFLQHRIINWDSAKQWFVKSNRSSFKETEYPQGTWYQFFTEKDGMYSISFETISNTIENISDVDPRSISIFFSSDMGRSRTQNFDQTILQNILEIPIYIPGEEDGVFDSNDKIVFYGRGPSGFDYNQNGLIWNQNLYFNKNSCMLLIPYDNQARGKRVLQSTQPESGVLIDYGIVSEHVEFDLINLSSSGIEWLDSPLITGTAKPIILQINNPKLGANFSVAARFKGHSSINNSIAAHQIKILHNSLNGNQIGQIENWTGNTFRTLTANNQSFGLSEGANIFYLLNSTNDQNSVPYLDYFQIEYSKKLNFDENFTFTSPINDQNTRLDFGIQSPNYIFLWDISNPIDIYNLEINESGICNVQNHIDRPNRFIIFNENEISAISDIYLKENQNFNQLRNINIQADYVIIGPEQFREEAFELLDLRSPSIYASIENIYNEFSAGNIDPMAIRSFIQWTQEFWRSPKPNHVLLLGDGGYDYRNITGNSSIIIPTIQVQASRSYATDDLLASIYGNIPEVALGRYPAKNVQDVLNFVEKIKSIEINPTFGPWRQKVTLIADDAARPEPNHGSIATGQSHTINSEQLANLIPSSINTEKLYMMEFPEINDASAYGVIKPDATESLFNILKNGTAIISYIGHGSPYQLAQEKLLDLNRGDINQINTGAKLPLWIVGTCS
;
A
#
# COMPACT_ATOMS: atom_id res chain seq x y z
N MET A 1 -47.44 21.04 -4.38
CA MET A 1 -47.07 21.01 -5.79
C MET A 1 -46.37 19.70 -6.08
N LYS A 2 -46.77 19.01 -7.16
CA LYS A 2 -46.51 17.62 -7.40
C LYS A 2 -45.03 17.36 -7.74
N SER A 3 -44.42 16.43 -7.02
CA SER A 3 -43.08 15.88 -7.24
C SER A 3 -43.03 15.14 -8.60
N PHE A 4 -42.22 15.67 -9.53
CA PHE A 4 -41.83 14.93 -10.72
C PHE A 4 -40.54 14.18 -10.42
N LYS A 5 -40.65 12.94 -10.01
CA LYS A 5 -39.51 11.99 -10.04
C LYS A 5 -39.19 11.68 -11.49
N ARG A 6 -38.20 12.36 -12.06
CA ARG A 6 -37.56 11.95 -13.31
C ARG A 6 -36.52 10.89 -13.00
N ASN A 7 -36.83 9.63 -13.34
CA ASN A 7 -35.85 8.57 -13.47
C ASN A 7 -34.90 8.93 -14.61
N LEU A 8 -33.77 9.54 -14.28
CA LEU A 8 -32.66 9.68 -15.21
C LEU A 8 -31.88 8.35 -15.14
N ASN A 9 -32.16 7.44 -16.07
CA ASN A 9 -31.31 6.29 -16.30
C ASN A 9 -30.00 6.80 -16.94
N CYS A 10 -29.05 7.22 -16.10
CA CYS A 10 -27.66 7.37 -16.54
C CYS A 10 -27.11 5.95 -16.80
N PHE A 11 -27.04 5.56 -18.05
CA PHE A 11 -26.26 4.42 -18.46
C PHE A 11 -24.79 4.74 -18.20
N PHE A 12 -24.27 4.36 -17.02
CA PHE A 12 -22.84 4.25 -16.81
C PHE A 12 -22.36 2.99 -17.54
N ILE A 13 -21.88 3.18 -18.76
CA ILE A 13 -21.13 2.14 -19.46
C ILE A 13 -19.73 2.16 -18.84
N PHE A 14 -19.49 1.30 -17.83
CA PHE A 14 -18.15 0.99 -17.38
C PHE A 14 -17.46 0.14 -18.45
N PHE A 15 -16.68 0.80 -19.29
CA PHE A 15 -15.70 0.08 -20.12
C PHE A 15 -14.51 -0.30 -19.23
N PHE A 16 -14.48 -1.57 -18.82
CA PHE A 16 -13.20 -2.15 -18.47
C PHE A 16 -12.37 -2.26 -19.75
N VAL A 17 -11.15 -1.72 -19.73
CA VAL A 17 -10.12 -2.19 -20.63
C VAL A 17 -9.82 -3.64 -20.23
N SER A 18 -10.68 -4.55 -20.62
CA SER A 18 -10.34 -5.96 -20.63
C SER A 18 -9.31 -6.11 -21.74
N ALA A 19 -8.11 -6.55 -21.37
CA ALA A 19 -7.14 -7.06 -22.32
C ALA A 19 -7.87 -7.79 -23.44
N VAL A 20 -7.44 -7.56 -24.68
CA VAL A 20 -8.01 -8.12 -25.91
C VAL A 20 -8.49 -9.55 -25.66
N PHE A 21 -9.78 -9.72 -25.50
CA PHE A 21 -10.33 -11.06 -25.37
C PHE A 21 -10.69 -11.56 -26.78
N PRO A 22 -10.27 -12.79 -27.09
CA PRO A 22 -10.68 -13.44 -28.34
C PRO A 22 -12.20 -13.40 -28.46
N SER A 23 -12.72 -13.41 -29.68
CA SER A 23 -14.16 -13.45 -30.00
C SER A 23 -14.77 -14.80 -29.58
N VAL A 24 -14.63 -15.17 -28.32
CA VAL A 24 -15.22 -16.37 -27.74
C VAL A 24 -16.69 -16.09 -27.44
N LYS A 25 -17.55 -16.64 -28.28
CA LYS A 25 -18.99 -16.53 -28.04
C LYS A 25 -19.38 -17.48 -26.90
N LYS A 26 -19.93 -16.91 -25.83
CA LYS A 26 -20.41 -17.62 -24.63
C LYS A 26 -21.92 -17.87 -24.79
N THR A 27 -22.36 -19.07 -24.47
CA THR A 27 -23.78 -19.43 -24.44
C THR A 27 -24.07 -20.25 -23.19
N ILE A 28 -24.99 -19.81 -22.36
CA ILE A 28 -25.47 -20.61 -21.21
C ILE A 28 -26.52 -21.59 -21.78
N ILE A 29 -26.26 -22.88 -21.59
CA ILE A 29 -27.12 -23.98 -22.08
C ILE A 29 -28.16 -24.37 -21.03
N GLU A 30 -27.70 -24.39 -19.76
CA GLU A 30 -28.53 -24.73 -18.61
C GLU A 30 -28.05 -23.94 -17.39
N GLN A 31 -28.98 -23.48 -16.57
CA GLN A 31 -28.66 -22.88 -15.28
C GLN A 31 -29.76 -23.14 -14.26
N ASN A 32 -29.36 -23.63 -13.10
CA ASN A 32 -30.21 -23.75 -11.90
C ASN A 32 -29.39 -23.51 -10.64
N ASN A 33 -29.99 -23.66 -9.46
CA ASN A 33 -29.30 -23.34 -8.19
C ASN A 33 -28.13 -24.29 -7.85
N THR A 34 -27.99 -25.41 -8.52
CA THR A 34 -26.97 -26.43 -8.23
C THR A 34 -26.02 -26.66 -9.40
N ARG A 35 -26.34 -26.15 -10.59
CA ARG A 35 -25.57 -26.42 -11.80
C ARG A 35 -25.67 -25.28 -12.82
N ILE A 36 -24.57 -25.05 -13.52
CA ILE A 36 -24.55 -24.28 -14.76
C ILE A 36 -23.78 -25.03 -15.84
N ILE A 37 -24.31 -25.01 -17.08
CA ILE A 37 -23.62 -25.52 -18.27
C ILE A 37 -23.42 -24.37 -19.24
N ILE A 38 -22.17 -24.13 -19.60
CA ILE A 38 -21.73 -23.05 -20.49
C ILE A 38 -21.08 -23.69 -21.72
N GLU A 39 -21.34 -23.14 -22.89
CA GLU A 39 -20.64 -23.48 -24.11
C GLU A 39 -19.88 -22.27 -24.62
N LEU A 40 -18.59 -22.49 -24.88
CA LEU A 40 -17.70 -21.51 -25.50
C LEU A 40 -17.46 -21.96 -26.94
N ASN A 41 -17.69 -21.05 -27.89
CA ASN A 41 -17.31 -21.24 -29.28
C ASN A 41 -16.08 -20.35 -29.55
N CYS A 42 -14.96 -21.00 -29.89
CA CYS A 42 -13.67 -20.35 -30.06
C CYS A 42 -13.27 -20.36 -31.53
N ASN A 43 -12.90 -19.20 -32.06
CA ASN A 43 -12.35 -19.07 -33.42
C ASN A 43 -10.91 -18.54 -33.28
N ALA A 44 -9.94 -19.15 -33.93
CA ALA A 44 -8.53 -18.75 -33.91
C ALA A 44 -8.18 -18.05 -35.21
N PHE A 45 -8.36 -16.72 -35.26
CA PHE A 45 -7.93 -15.88 -36.37
C PHE A 45 -6.57 -15.25 -36.12
N SER A 46 -6.20 -15.09 -34.87
CA SER A 46 -4.95 -14.50 -34.40
C SER A 46 -4.41 -15.20 -33.15
N ASP A 47 -3.19 -14.89 -32.78
CA ASP A 47 -2.54 -15.44 -31.58
C ASP A 47 -3.28 -15.06 -30.28
N SER A 48 -3.87 -13.86 -30.24
CA SER A 48 -4.68 -13.39 -29.12
C SER A 48 -5.97 -14.19 -28.91
N ASP A 49 -6.53 -14.81 -29.96
CA ASP A 49 -7.74 -15.64 -29.83
C ASP A 49 -7.50 -16.95 -29.06
N LEU A 50 -6.26 -17.28 -28.81
CA LEU A 50 -5.84 -18.50 -28.09
C LEU A 50 -5.50 -18.24 -26.62
N TYR A 51 -5.62 -17.01 -26.12
CA TYR A 51 -5.46 -16.70 -24.70
C TYR A 51 -6.58 -17.33 -23.85
N PRO A 52 -6.27 -17.72 -22.61
CA PRO A 52 -7.28 -18.26 -21.71
C PRO A 52 -8.45 -17.30 -21.50
N THR A 53 -9.67 -17.79 -21.65
CA THR A 53 -10.88 -17.05 -21.32
C THR A 53 -11.12 -17.09 -19.82
N SER A 54 -11.38 -15.95 -19.21
CA SER A 54 -11.71 -15.79 -17.79
C SER A 54 -13.23 -15.66 -17.60
N LEU A 55 -13.79 -16.45 -16.71
CA LEU A 55 -15.21 -16.45 -16.35
C LEU A 55 -15.34 -16.24 -14.85
N LEU A 56 -16.00 -15.13 -14.42
CA LEU A 56 -16.24 -14.85 -13.02
C LEU A 56 -17.54 -15.51 -12.55
N PHE A 57 -17.45 -16.37 -11.55
CA PHE A 57 -18.59 -17.05 -10.93
C PHE A 57 -18.86 -16.50 -9.53
N GLY A 58 -20.15 -16.38 -9.18
CA GLY A 58 -20.56 -16.37 -7.79
C GLY A 58 -20.60 -17.78 -7.24
N LEU A 59 -20.15 -17.95 -6.01
CA LEU A 59 -20.01 -19.25 -5.36
C LEU A 59 -20.76 -19.26 -4.02
N PRO A 60 -21.33 -20.40 -3.60
CA PRO A 60 -21.98 -20.50 -2.29
C PRO A 60 -20.96 -20.52 -1.13
N GLU A 61 -19.72 -20.93 -1.37
CA GLU A 61 -18.62 -20.92 -0.41
C GLU A 61 -17.27 -20.67 -1.10
N LYS A 62 -16.24 -20.27 -0.35
CA LYS A 62 -14.88 -20.01 -0.85
C LYS A 62 -14.14 -21.34 -1.11
N LYS A 63 -14.67 -22.16 -2.00
CA LYS A 63 -14.07 -23.44 -2.40
C LYS A 63 -14.23 -23.69 -3.89
N VAL A 64 -13.31 -24.46 -4.45
CA VAL A 64 -13.37 -24.88 -5.86
C VAL A 64 -14.64 -25.74 -6.07
N PRO A 65 -15.57 -25.34 -6.95
CA PRO A 65 -16.75 -26.15 -7.27
C PRO A 65 -16.36 -27.37 -8.14
N VAL A 66 -17.21 -28.39 -8.14
CA VAL A 66 -16.99 -29.54 -9.01
C VAL A 66 -17.12 -29.07 -10.46
N THR A 67 -16.08 -29.25 -11.24
CA THR A 67 -16.00 -28.73 -12.61
C THR A 67 -15.64 -29.84 -13.58
N ASN A 68 -16.44 -30.00 -14.63
CA ASN A 68 -16.20 -30.93 -15.74
C ASN A 68 -16.11 -30.14 -17.04
N ILE A 69 -15.01 -30.32 -17.78
CA ILE A 69 -14.78 -29.65 -19.06
C ILE A 69 -14.62 -30.64 -20.17
N GLN A 70 -15.43 -30.46 -21.22
CA GLN A 70 -15.40 -31.27 -22.41
C GLN A 70 -14.99 -30.41 -23.61
N TYR A 71 -14.00 -30.89 -24.34
CA TYR A 71 -13.42 -30.23 -25.50
C TYR A 71 -13.87 -30.90 -26.80
N TYR A 72 -14.37 -30.13 -27.76
CA TYR A 72 -14.92 -30.63 -29.03
C TYR A 72 -14.30 -29.88 -30.22
N LYS A 73 -14.36 -30.54 -31.40
CA LYS A 73 -13.96 -30.00 -32.71
C LYS A 73 -12.50 -29.46 -32.68
N LYS A 74 -11.56 -30.38 -32.47
CA LYS A 74 -10.11 -30.11 -32.53
C LYS A 74 -9.72 -29.64 -33.93
N SER A 75 -8.90 -28.56 -33.99
CA SER A 75 -8.46 -27.93 -35.24
C SER A 75 -7.04 -27.49 -35.11
N LYS A 76 -6.28 -27.53 -36.23
CA LYS A 76 -4.89 -27.07 -36.24
C LYS A 76 -4.87 -25.55 -36.13
N ILE A 77 -3.86 -24.99 -35.44
CA ILE A 77 -3.63 -23.55 -35.35
C ILE A 77 -3.16 -23.06 -36.73
N PRO A 78 -3.82 -22.05 -37.32
CA PRO A 78 -3.54 -21.62 -38.70
C PRO A 78 -2.32 -20.71 -38.85
N PHE A 79 -1.61 -20.37 -37.77
CA PHE A 79 -0.46 -19.46 -37.74
C PHE A 79 0.64 -20.00 -36.83
N LYS A 80 1.86 -19.46 -36.92
CA LYS A 80 2.96 -19.76 -35.96
C LYS A 80 2.68 -19.06 -34.64
N SER A 81 2.52 -19.81 -33.55
CA SER A 81 2.42 -19.30 -32.18
C SER A 81 3.79 -19.34 -31.51
N ASN A 82 4.24 -18.23 -30.95
CA ASN A 82 5.58 -18.06 -30.37
C ASN A 82 5.63 -18.16 -28.84
N HIS A 83 4.57 -18.62 -28.18
CA HIS A 83 4.50 -18.63 -26.73
C HIS A 83 4.28 -20.02 -26.15
N ASP A 84 5.01 -20.34 -25.08
CA ASP A 84 4.75 -21.48 -24.20
C ASP A 84 3.43 -21.27 -23.46
N ARG A 85 2.36 -21.89 -23.95
CA ARG A 85 1.00 -21.78 -23.39
C ARG A 85 0.60 -23.06 -22.72
N ILE A 86 0.04 -22.94 -21.53
CA ILE A 86 -0.43 -24.08 -20.75
C ILE A 86 -1.86 -24.41 -21.17
N PRO A 87 -2.10 -25.61 -21.74
CA PRO A 87 -3.44 -26.11 -22.00
C PRO A 87 -4.18 -26.43 -20.69
N GLY A 88 -5.52 -26.39 -20.72
CA GLY A 88 -6.33 -26.80 -19.62
C GLY A 88 -7.13 -25.68 -18.97
N TYR A 89 -7.46 -25.85 -17.70
CA TYR A 89 -8.20 -24.87 -16.94
C TYR A 89 -7.70 -24.77 -15.50
N GLU A 90 -7.94 -23.62 -14.87
CA GLU A 90 -7.63 -23.38 -13.46
C GLU A 90 -8.68 -22.49 -12.81
N TRP A 91 -8.93 -22.69 -11.53
CA TRP A 91 -9.69 -21.78 -10.69
C TRP A 91 -8.74 -20.87 -9.93
N THR A 92 -9.00 -19.57 -10.02
CA THR A 92 -8.15 -18.54 -9.38
C THR A 92 -9.03 -17.50 -8.68
N ASN A 93 -8.41 -16.60 -7.93
CA ASN A 93 -9.04 -15.39 -7.34
C ASN A 93 -10.30 -15.70 -6.52
N PHE A 94 -10.18 -16.67 -5.59
CA PHE A 94 -11.27 -16.92 -4.62
C PHE A 94 -11.34 -15.80 -3.59
N GLN A 95 -12.43 -15.04 -3.60
CA GLN A 95 -12.60 -13.88 -2.74
C GLN A 95 -14.06 -13.71 -2.32
N LYS A 96 -14.32 -12.76 -1.40
CA LYS A 96 -15.66 -12.35 -1.02
C LYS A 96 -15.86 -10.91 -1.52
N LEU A 97 -16.90 -10.70 -2.31
CA LEU A 97 -17.24 -9.41 -2.91
C LEU A 97 -18.63 -9.00 -2.45
N LYS A 98 -18.73 -7.93 -1.65
CA LYS A 98 -19.99 -7.41 -1.07
C LYS A 98 -20.87 -8.51 -0.43
N GLY A 99 -20.25 -9.50 0.19
CA GLY A 99 -20.95 -10.64 0.82
C GLY A 99 -21.16 -11.84 -0.08
N LEU A 100 -20.86 -11.77 -1.38
CA LEU A 100 -20.87 -12.90 -2.31
C LEU A 100 -19.48 -13.51 -2.43
N CYS A 101 -19.33 -14.81 -2.20
CA CYS A 101 -18.10 -15.51 -2.57
C CYS A 101 -17.97 -15.56 -4.09
N THR A 102 -16.78 -15.31 -4.62
CA THR A 102 -16.52 -15.38 -6.06
C THR A 102 -15.27 -16.19 -6.35
N GLY A 103 -15.16 -16.71 -7.57
CA GLY A 103 -13.98 -17.38 -8.10
C GLY A 103 -13.91 -17.20 -9.61
N THR A 104 -12.72 -17.12 -10.16
CA THR A 104 -12.49 -16.98 -11.60
C THR A 104 -12.03 -18.29 -12.18
N LEU A 105 -12.78 -18.83 -13.14
CA LEU A 105 -12.36 -19.94 -13.98
C LEU A 105 -11.63 -19.41 -15.21
N ARG A 106 -10.34 -19.72 -15.32
CA ARG A 106 -9.53 -19.50 -16.53
C ARG A 106 -9.50 -20.77 -17.32
N ILE A 107 -9.82 -20.69 -18.60
CA ILE A 107 -9.88 -21.84 -19.50
C ILE A 107 -9.16 -21.56 -20.82
N SER A 108 -8.21 -22.42 -21.16
CA SER A 108 -7.47 -22.34 -22.42
C SER A 108 -8.16 -23.16 -23.51
N PRO A 109 -8.33 -22.63 -24.73
CA PRO A 109 -8.80 -23.38 -25.87
C PRO A 109 -7.72 -24.30 -26.46
N LEU A 110 -6.46 -24.23 -25.99
CA LEU A 110 -5.32 -24.92 -26.53
C LEU A 110 -5.30 -26.42 -26.20
N SER A 111 -4.72 -27.20 -27.09
CA SER A 111 -4.30 -28.60 -26.89
C SER A 111 -2.77 -28.71 -26.83
N ILE A 112 -2.25 -29.74 -26.16
CA ILE A 112 -0.81 -29.98 -25.98
C ILE A 112 -0.06 -30.14 -27.33
N ASP A 113 -0.73 -30.58 -28.40
CA ASP A 113 -0.17 -30.94 -29.71
C ASP A 113 -0.31 -29.84 -30.77
N ASN A 114 -0.26 -28.58 -30.37
CA ASN A 114 -0.36 -27.40 -31.24
C ASN A 114 -1.68 -27.32 -32.05
N HIS A 115 -2.77 -27.77 -31.43
CA HIS A 115 -4.12 -27.62 -31.93
C HIS A 115 -4.95 -26.79 -30.93
N TYR A 116 -6.13 -26.33 -31.36
CA TYR A 116 -7.10 -25.70 -30.49
C TYR A 116 -8.48 -26.34 -30.63
N TYR A 117 -9.31 -26.15 -29.63
CA TYR A 117 -10.71 -26.64 -29.65
C TYR A 117 -11.65 -25.51 -30.01
N LYS A 118 -12.42 -25.72 -31.10
CA LYS A 118 -13.43 -24.74 -31.55
C LYS A 118 -14.62 -24.63 -30.63
N LYS A 119 -14.83 -25.62 -29.76
CA LYS A 119 -15.99 -25.68 -28.88
C LYS A 119 -15.58 -26.33 -27.56
N ILE A 120 -15.92 -25.63 -26.43
CA ILE A 120 -15.65 -26.12 -25.08
C ILE A 120 -16.97 -26.08 -24.29
N ARG A 121 -17.34 -27.20 -23.68
CA ARG A 121 -18.48 -27.26 -22.77
C ARG A 121 -17.98 -27.35 -21.35
N ILE A 122 -18.45 -26.44 -20.49
CA ILE A 122 -18.10 -26.30 -19.09
C ILE A 122 -19.33 -26.62 -18.27
N THR A 123 -19.23 -27.62 -17.40
CA THR A 123 -20.26 -27.92 -16.40
C THR A 123 -19.69 -27.59 -15.03
N VAL A 124 -20.37 -26.74 -14.26
CA VAL A 124 -20.00 -26.41 -12.89
C VAL A 124 -21.16 -26.77 -11.97
N ASP A 125 -20.86 -27.64 -11.00
CA ASP A 125 -21.82 -28.09 -10.00
C ASP A 125 -21.52 -27.40 -8.67
N PHE A 126 -22.54 -26.76 -8.08
CA PHE A 126 -22.46 -26.05 -6.81
C PHE A 126 -23.05 -26.88 -5.70
N LYS A 127 -22.34 -27.01 -4.58
CA LYS A 127 -22.93 -27.55 -3.34
C LYS A 127 -23.57 -26.39 -2.59
N THR A 128 -24.85 -26.52 -2.27
CA THR A 128 -25.58 -25.52 -1.49
C THR A 128 -25.33 -25.77 -0.01
N PRO A 129 -24.55 -24.96 0.69
CA PRO A 129 -24.39 -25.10 2.14
C PRO A 129 -25.62 -24.59 2.88
N SER A 130 -25.78 -24.99 4.13
CA SER A 130 -26.86 -24.58 5.04
C SER A 130 -26.63 -23.19 5.67
N ASN A 131 -26.13 -22.22 4.93
CA ASN A 131 -25.77 -20.91 5.46
C ASN A 131 -26.95 -19.92 5.41
N ASN A 132 -26.94 -18.98 6.34
CA ASN A 132 -27.86 -17.86 6.40
C ASN A 132 -27.56 -16.86 5.26
N PHE A 133 -28.18 -17.07 4.09
CA PHE A 133 -28.03 -16.18 2.95
C PHE A 133 -29.02 -15.01 2.99
N ARG A 134 -28.69 -13.93 2.29
CA ARG A 134 -29.59 -12.82 1.99
C ARG A 134 -29.64 -12.55 0.50
N LEU A 135 -30.59 -11.80 0.05
CA LEU A 135 -30.58 -11.25 -1.30
C LEU A 135 -29.68 -10.00 -1.38
N PRO A 136 -29.09 -9.71 -2.55
CA PRO A 136 -28.37 -8.48 -2.76
C PRO A 136 -29.29 -7.26 -2.65
N ASN A 137 -28.74 -6.13 -2.21
CA ASN A 137 -29.43 -4.86 -2.37
C ASN A 137 -29.36 -4.36 -3.82
N ASN A 138 -30.04 -3.25 -4.14
CA ASN A 138 -30.11 -2.73 -5.50
C ASN A 138 -28.72 -2.30 -6.04
N ALA A 139 -27.83 -1.76 -5.20
CA ALA A 139 -26.49 -1.33 -5.60
C ALA A 139 -25.60 -2.55 -5.89
N GLU A 140 -25.62 -3.55 -5.01
CA GLU A 140 -24.91 -4.82 -5.20
C GLU A 140 -25.37 -5.53 -6.48
N ALA A 141 -26.68 -5.59 -6.71
CA ALA A 141 -27.23 -6.19 -7.91
C ALA A 141 -26.79 -5.45 -9.18
N ARG A 142 -26.85 -4.11 -9.21
CA ARG A 142 -26.39 -3.32 -10.36
C ARG A 142 -24.91 -3.54 -10.65
N PHE A 143 -24.09 -3.64 -9.62
CA PHE A 143 -22.65 -3.83 -9.75
C PHE A 143 -22.27 -5.23 -10.24
N LEU A 144 -22.98 -6.29 -9.82
CA LEU A 144 -22.57 -7.67 -10.00
C LEU A 144 -23.31 -8.42 -11.13
N GLN A 145 -24.55 -8.04 -11.44
CA GLN A 145 -25.42 -8.80 -12.35
C GLN A 145 -24.86 -9.01 -13.76
N HIS A 146 -24.04 -8.06 -14.26
CA HIS A 146 -23.43 -8.16 -15.60
C HIS A 146 -22.01 -8.76 -15.58
N ARG A 147 -21.46 -9.03 -14.41
CA ARG A 147 -20.11 -9.57 -14.22
C ARG A 147 -20.10 -11.05 -13.87
N ILE A 148 -21.06 -11.46 -13.05
CA ILE A 148 -21.17 -12.84 -12.56
C ILE A 148 -21.93 -13.67 -13.61
N ILE A 149 -21.26 -14.68 -14.15
CA ILE A 149 -21.82 -15.47 -15.26
C ILE A 149 -23.03 -16.30 -14.83
N ASN A 150 -23.07 -16.74 -13.57
CA ASN A 150 -24.17 -17.50 -12.97
C ASN A 150 -25.04 -16.62 -12.04
N TRP A 151 -25.24 -15.35 -12.39
CA TRP A 151 -25.93 -14.38 -11.53
C TRP A 151 -27.28 -14.87 -11.00
N ASP A 152 -28.09 -15.51 -11.83
CA ASP A 152 -29.44 -15.96 -11.43
C ASP A 152 -29.45 -16.95 -10.27
N SER A 153 -28.38 -17.75 -10.14
CA SER A 153 -28.15 -18.61 -8.99
C SER A 153 -27.40 -17.87 -7.87
N ALA A 154 -26.35 -17.15 -8.22
CA ALA A 154 -25.42 -16.51 -7.29
C ALA A 154 -26.07 -15.41 -6.43
N LYS A 155 -27.08 -14.70 -6.96
CA LYS A 155 -27.84 -13.68 -6.19
C LYS A 155 -28.50 -14.22 -4.91
N GLN A 156 -28.62 -15.52 -4.78
CA GLN A 156 -29.18 -16.17 -3.58
C GLN A 156 -28.10 -16.53 -2.53
N TRP A 157 -26.82 -16.33 -2.80
CA TRP A 157 -25.70 -16.79 -1.96
C TRP A 157 -24.94 -15.67 -1.26
N PHE A 158 -25.54 -14.48 -1.17
CA PHE A 158 -24.97 -13.40 -0.36
C PHE A 158 -25.02 -13.78 1.12
N VAL A 159 -23.86 -13.92 1.75
CA VAL A 159 -23.77 -14.18 3.17
C VAL A 159 -24.21 -12.94 3.94
N LYS A 160 -25.07 -13.10 4.94
CA LYS A 160 -25.31 -12.03 5.90
C LYS A 160 -23.98 -11.69 6.55
N SER A 161 -23.63 -10.44 6.59
CA SER A 161 -22.49 -9.98 7.36
C SER A 161 -22.76 -10.39 8.82
N ASN A 162 -22.05 -11.35 9.33
CA ASN A 162 -21.89 -11.44 10.76
C ASN A 162 -21.12 -10.18 11.13
N ARG A 163 -21.71 -9.30 11.95
CA ARG A 163 -20.94 -8.20 12.55
C ARG A 163 -19.64 -8.83 13.00
N SER A 164 -18.53 -8.30 12.50
CA SER A 164 -17.21 -8.81 12.86
C SER A 164 -17.09 -8.87 14.38
N SER A 165 -16.23 -9.74 14.89
CA SER A 165 -15.86 -9.78 16.32
C SER A 165 -15.11 -8.51 16.78
N PHE A 166 -14.97 -7.49 15.91
CA PHE A 166 -14.44 -6.20 16.27
C PHE A 166 -15.40 -5.53 17.24
N LYS A 167 -14.90 -5.27 18.44
CA LYS A 167 -15.61 -4.45 19.40
C LYS A 167 -15.61 -3.02 18.90
N GLU A 168 -16.77 -2.38 18.95
CA GLU A 168 -16.87 -0.95 18.89
C GLU A 168 -15.96 -0.38 19.99
N THR A 169 -14.94 0.38 19.59
CA THR A 169 -14.02 1.01 20.52
C THR A 169 -14.30 2.49 20.48
N GLU A 170 -14.90 3.02 21.54
CA GLU A 170 -14.94 4.44 21.81
C GLU A 170 -13.66 4.84 22.54
N TYR A 171 -13.05 5.91 22.09
CA TYR A 171 -11.89 6.47 22.77
C TYR A 171 -12.33 7.37 23.93
N PRO A 172 -11.56 7.43 25.03
CA PRO A 172 -11.90 8.27 26.17
C PRO A 172 -12.03 9.75 25.80
N GLN A 173 -12.90 10.45 26.51
CA GLN A 173 -13.09 11.89 26.36
C GLN A 173 -12.01 12.64 27.16
N GLY A 174 -11.44 13.67 26.57
CA GLY A 174 -10.38 14.44 27.20
C GLY A 174 -9.74 15.42 26.23
N THR A 175 -8.64 16.03 26.64
CA THR A 175 -7.83 16.90 25.78
C THR A 175 -6.70 16.09 25.19
N TRP A 176 -6.61 16.07 23.87
CA TRP A 176 -5.65 15.31 23.10
C TRP A 176 -4.50 16.18 22.61
N TYR A 177 -3.28 15.72 22.82
CA TYR A 177 -2.04 16.32 22.37
C TYR A 177 -1.27 15.35 21.51
N GLN A 178 -0.50 15.85 20.56
CA GLN A 178 0.33 15.06 19.65
C GLN A 178 1.81 15.33 19.95
N PHE A 179 2.63 14.28 19.88
CA PHE A 179 4.08 14.35 19.88
C PHE A 179 4.66 13.28 18.96
N PHE A 180 5.99 13.23 18.81
CA PHE A 180 6.60 12.32 17.85
C PHE A 180 7.77 11.55 18.43
N THR A 181 7.94 10.29 17.97
CA THR A 181 9.12 9.46 18.23
C THR A 181 9.81 9.09 16.90
N GLU A 182 11.14 9.10 16.88
CA GLU A 182 11.92 8.87 15.65
C GLU A 182 12.54 7.47 15.58
N LYS A 183 12.86 6.89 16.73
CA LYS A 183 13.51 5.57 16.87
C LYS A 183 12.87 4.76 17.97
N ASP A 184 13.12 3.44 17.94
CA ASP A 184 12.80 2.58 19.08
C ASP A 184 13.72 2.93 20.27
N GLY A 185 13.16 3.12 21.47
CA GLY A 185 13.93 3.43 22.66
C GLY A 185 13.11 4.00 23.79
N MET A 186 13.79 4.40 24.86
CA MET A 186 13.17 5.01 26.02
C MET A 186 13.02 6.52 25.84
N TYR A 187 11.83 7.01 26.19
CA TYR A 187 11.47 8.43 26.12
C TYR A 187 10.89 8.92 27.43
N SER A 188 11.04 10.24 27.65
CA SER A 188 10.37 10.93 28.76
C SER A 188 9.69 12.20 28.31
N ILE A 189 8.60 12.55 28.98
CA ILE A 189 7.96 13.87 28.90
C ILE A 189 8.02 14.46 30.31
N SER A 190 8.75 15.56 30.47
CA SER A 190 8.92 16.19 31.78
C SER A 190 7.70 17.03 32.13
N PHE A 191 7.53 17.31 33.44
CA PHE A 191 6.57 18.29 33.92
C PHE A 191 6.71 19.64 33.21
N GLU A 192 7.94 20.12 33.03
CA GLU A 192 8.19 21.40 32.33
C GLU A 192 7.65 21.41 30.92
N THR A 193 7.90 20.34 30.13
CA THR A 193 7.37 20.21 28.77
C THR A 193 5.85 20.26 28.74
N ILE A 194 5.21 19.56 29.67
CA ILE A 194 3.73 19.51 29.76
C ILE A 194 3.18 20.84 30.24
N SER A 195 3.71 21.43 31.30
CA SER A 195 3.20 22.67 31.89
C SER A 195 3.35 23.89 30.98
N ASN A 196 4.30 23.88 30.04
CA ASN A 196 4.45 24.91 29.03
C ASN A 196 3.31 24.88 27.98
N THR A 197 2.61 23.76 27.85
CA THR A 197 1.57 23.56 26.84
C THR A 197 0.19 23.37 27.46
N ILE A 198 0.12 22.81 28.66
CA ILE A 198 -1.12 22.46 29.36
C ILE A 198 -1.27 23.33 30.60
N GLU A 199 -2.25 24.22 30.58
CA GLU A 199 -2.60 25.03 31.76
C GLU A 199 -3.12 24.12 32.88
N ASN A 200 -2.74 24.42 34.12
CA ASN A 200 -3.22 23.74 35.35
C ASN A 200 -2.98 22.21 35.35
N ILE A 201 -1.89 21.73 34.77
CA ILE A 201 -1.58 20.30 34.78
C ILE A 201 -1.46 19.72 36.19
N SER A 202 -1.12 20.54 37.19
CA SER A 202 -1.05 20.13 38.60
C SER A 202 -2.43 19.77 39.22
N ASP A 203 -3.52 20.13 38.54
CA ASP A 203 -4.90 19.75 38.96
C ASP A 203 -5.28 18.36 38.41
N VAL A 204 -4.44 17.75 37.56
CA VAL A 204 -4.65 16.44 36.94
C VAL A 204 -4.01 15.36 37.80
N ASP A 205 -4.77 14.33 38.14
CA ASP A 205 -4.23 13.12 38.75
C ASP A 205 -3.33 12.40 37.71
N PRO A 206 -2.02 12.29 37.93
CA PRO A 206 -1.08 11.68 36.97
C PRO A 206 -1.48 10.23 36.60
N ARG A 207 -2.16 9.52 37.49
CA ARG A 207 -2.66 8.14 37.24
C ARG A 207 -3.71 8.08 36.15
N SER A 208 -4.35 9.21 35.78
CA SER A 208 -5.32 9.29 34.70
C SER A 208 -4.70 9.48 33.31
N ILE A 209 -3.48 9.98 33.24
CA ILE A 209 -2.78 10.29 31.98
C ILE A 209 -2.53 9.01 31.18
N SER A 210 -2.77 9.10 29.87
CA SER A 210 -2.61 7.98 28.94
C SER A 210 -1.85 8.39 27.68
N ILE A 211 -1.07 7.46 27.10
CA ILE A 211 -0.42 7.62 25.79
C ILE A 211 -0.97 6.55 24.84
N PHE A 212 -1.25 6.97 23.59
CA PHE A 212 -1.78 6.11 22.54
C PHE A 212 -0.87 6.13 21.31
N PHE A 213 -0.68 4.95 20.74
CA PHE A 213 -0.03 4.73 19.45
C PHE A 213 -1.03 4.15 18.46
N SER A 214 -0.69 4.15 17.17
CA SER A 214 -1.44 3.36 16.19
C SER A 214 -1.33 1.85 16.52
N SER A 215 -2.32 1.06 16.11
CA SER A 215 -2.35 -0.39 16.41
C SER A 215 -1.23 -1.18 15.72
N ASP A 216 -0.63 -0.65 14.67
CA ASP A 216 0.58 -1.18 14.06
C ASP A 216 1.87 -0.64 14.69
N MET A 217 1.73 0.15 15.76
CA MET A 217 2.84 0.73 16.51
C MET A 217 3.79 1.56 15.64
N GLY A 218 3.26 2.26 14.60
CA GLY A 218 4.02 3.07 13.66
C GLY A 218 4.66 2.28 12.51
N ARG A 219 4.44 0.97 12.43
CA ARG A 219 4.92 0.11 11.33
C ARG A 219 3.83 -0.02 10.27
N SER A 220 3.81 0.83 9.26
CA SER A 220 2.83 0.74 8.19
C SER A 220 2.87 -0.62 7.47
N ARG A 221 1.68 -1.20 7.25
CA ARG A 221 1.52 -2.55 6.68
C ARG A 221 1.03 -2.54 5.22
N THR A 222 1.24 -1.45 4.51
CA THR A 222 0.77 -1.29 3.12
C THR A 222 1.27 -2.35 2.15
N GLN A 223 2.34 -3.06 2.46
CA GLN A 223 2.84 -4.17 1.65
C GLN A 223 2.15 -5.52 1.92
N ASN A 224 1.34 -5.61 2.98
CA ASN A 224 0.65 -6.85 3.35
C ASN A 224 -0.87 -6.65 3.35
N PHE A 225 -1.46 -6.66 2.16
CA PHE A 225 -2.89 -6.44 1.94
C PHE A 225 -3.80 -7.62 2.28
N ASP A 226 -3.25 -8.80 2.53
CA ASP A 226 -4.05 -10.00 2.83
C ASP A 226 -4.70 -9.96 4.22
N GLN A 227 -4.31 -8.99 5.04
CA GLN A 227 -4.81 -8.87 6.41
C GLN A 227 -5.99 -7.90 6.47
N THR A 228 -7.12 -8.41 6.88
CA THR A 228 -8.33 -7.63 7.23
C THR A 228 -8.19 -6.97 8.61
N ILE A 229 -7.04 -6.37 8.91
CA ILE A 229 -6.80 -5.72 10.20
C ILE A 229 -7.30 -4.27 10.10
N LEU A 230 -8.35 -3.99 10.86
CA LEU A 230 -8.82 -2.63 11.08
C LEU A 230 -7.82 -1.92 12.00
N GLN A 231 -7.20 -0.84 11.53
CA GLN A 231 -6.35 -0.01 12.37
C GLN A 231 -7.17 0.77 13.38
N ASN A 232 -6.64 0.87 14.59
CA ASN A 232 -7.14 1.63 15.72
C ASN A 232 -5.98 2.38 16.36
N ILE A 233 -6.27 3.17 17.37
CA ILE A 233 -5.27 3.62 18.32
C ILE A 233 -5.34 2.75 19.58
N LEU A 234 -4.19 2.43 20.15
CA LEU A 234 -4.05 1.57 21.33
C LEU A 234 -3.29 2.30 22.41
N GLU A 235 -3.76 2.17 23.63
CA GLU A 235 -3.08 2.68 24.80
C GLU A 235 -1.84 1.82 25.09
N ILE A 236 -0.70 2.49 25.28
CA ILE A 236 0.57 1.87 25.67
C ILE A 236 0.82 2.04 27.16
N PRO A 237 1.54 1.09 27.80
CA PRO A 237 1.91 1.25 29.20
C PRO A 237 2.98 2.35 29.39
N ILE A 238 2.77 3.18 30.41
CA ILE A 238 3.68 4.24 30.83
C ILE A 238 4.09 4.03 32.29
N TYR A 239 5.17 4.69 32.69
CA TYR A 239 5.63 4.73 34.09
C TYR A 239 5.77 6.19 34.50
N ILE A 240 5.17 6.58 35.62
CA ILE A 240 5.26 7.92 36.18
C ILE A 240 5.76 7.77 37.63
N PRO A 241 7.07 8.00 37.89
CA PRO A 241 7.56 8.03 39.27
C PRO A 241 6.89 9.17 40.03
N GLY A 242 6.40 8.92 41.21
CA GLY A 242 5.75 9.90 42.08
C GLY A 242 4.23 9.99 41.96
N GLU A 243 3.59 9.29 41.02
CA GLU A 243 2.14 9.42 40.75
C GLU A 243 1.22 9.04 41.94
N GLU A 244 1.76 8.44 43.01
CA GLU A 244 0.98 7.95 44.15
C GLU A 244 0.36 9.08 44.99
N ASP A 245 0.95 10.26 45.00
CA ASP A 245 0.43 11.43 45.73
C ASP A 245 -0.76 12.10 45.02
N GLY A 246 -0.97 11.78 43.73
CA GLY A 246 -2.11 12.26 42.93
C GLY A 246 -1.93 13.67 42.38
N VAL A 247 -0.74 14.24 42.42
CA VAL A 247 -0.40 15.56 41.88
C VAL A 247 0.75 15.45 40.91
N PHE A 248 0.55 15.92 39.67
CA PHE A 248 1.63 15.96 38.68
C PHE A 248 2.45 17.24 38.89
N ASP A 249 3.67 17.13 39.38
CA ASP A 249 4.52 18.27 39.75
C ASP A 249 5.95 18.21 39.17
N SER A 250 6.80 19.16 39.56
CA SER A 250 8.15 19.30 39.00
C SER A 250 9.09 18.09 39.20
N ASN A 251 8.72 17.15 40.05
CA ASN A 251 9.50 15.92 40.32
C ASN A 251 9.03 14.79 39.39
N ASP A 252 7.90 14.95 38.73
CA ASP A 252 7.28 13.93 37.91
C ASP A 252 7.74 14.01 36.45
N LYS A 253 7.78 12.86 35.84
CA LYS A 253 7.97 12.70 34.40
C LYS A 253 7.22 11.47 33.91
N ILE A 254 6.71 11.51 32.68
CA ILE A 254 6.13 10.34 32.03
C ILE A 254 7.27 9.60 31.32
N VAL A 255 7.49 8.33 31.63
CA VAL A 255 8.50 7.46 31.01
C VAL A 255 7.79 6.35 30.24
N PHE A 256 8.21 6.11 29.01
CA PHE A 256 7.60 5.08 28.15
C PHE A 256 8.59 4.55 27.13
N TYR A 257 8.33 3.34 26.64
CA TYR A 257 9.02 2.78 25.49
C TYR A 257 8.37 3.30 24.20
N GLY A 258 9.07 4.19 23.52
CA GLY A 258 8.63 4.74 22.23
C GLY A 258 9.10 3.89 21.07
N ARG A 259 8.28 3.85 20.00
CA ARG A 259 8.64 3.18 18.76
C ARG A 259 8.77 4.20 17.65
N GLY A 260 9.84 4.11 16.88
CA GLY A 260 10.02 4.87 15.65
C GLY A 260 9.14 4.33 14.51
N PRO A 261 9.12 5.00 13.35
CA PRO A 261 8.41 4.49 12.17
C PRO A 261 9.02 3.21 11.60
N SER A 262 10.33 3.04 11.72
CA SER A 262 11.07 1.84 11.30
C SER A 262 11.73 1.17 12.50
N GLY A 263 11.92 -0.15 12.43
CA GLY A 263 12.57 -0.89 13.50
C GLY A 263 12.34 -2.40 13.43
N PHE A 264 12.89 -3.11 14.42
CA PHE A 264 12.81 -4.57 14.49
C PHE A 264 11.51 -5.05 15.13
N ASP A 265 10.88 -6.04 14.49
CA ASP A 265 9.69 -6.74 14.99
C ASP A 265 9.79 -8.25 14.78
N TYR A 266 9.11 -9.03 15.65
CA TYR A 266 8.99 -10.48 15.47
C TYR A 266 7.93 -10.86 14.44
N ASN A 267 8.28 -11.78 13.56
CA ASN A 267 7.35 -12.53 12.73
C ASN A 267 7.63 -14.03 12.79
N GLN A 268 7.01 -14.83 11.91
CA GLN A 268 7.20 -16.27 11.84
C GLN A 268 8.65 -16.70 11.55
N ASN A 269 9.47 -15.83 10.99
CA ASN A 269 10.86 -16.10 10.60
C ASN A 269 11.89 -15.53 11.60
N GLY A 270 11.45 -14.98 12.72
CA GLY A 270 12.30 -14.36 13.73
C GLY A 270 12.20 -12.85 13.78
N LEU A 271 13.26 -12.18 14.26
CA LEU A 271 13.36 -10.74 14.35
C LEU A 271 13.71 -10.16 12.97
N ILE A 272 12.82 -9.31 12.44
CA ILE A 272 12.98 -8.67 11.12
C ILE A 272 12.93 -7.15 11.25
N TRP A 273 13.66 -6.45 10.38
CA TRP A 273 13.53 -5.01 10.22
C TRP A 273 12.31 -4.68 9.35
N ASN A 274 11.51 -3.72 9.81
CA ASN A 274 10.42 -3.12 9.05
C ASN A 274 10.77 -1.67 8.74
N GLN A 275 11.01 -1.38 7.46
CA GLN A 275 11.24 -0.02 6.97
C GLN A 275 9.91 0.65 6.67
N ASN A 276 9.67 1.83 7.25
CA ASN A 276 8.50 2.62 6.93
C ASN A 276 8.73 3.41 5.65
N LEU A 277 7.75 3.36 4.75
CA LEU A 277 7.81 4.01 3.45
C LEU A 277 7.05 5.34 3.40
N TYR A 278 6.20 5.63 4.39
CA TYR A 278 5.20 6.70 4.34
C TYR A 278 5.52 7.89 5.23
N PHE A 279 6.19 7.68 6.36
CA PHE A 279 6.53 8.76 7.29
C PHE A 279 7.85 8.52 8.01
N ASN A 280 8.51 9.62 8.43
CA ASN A 280 9.84 9.60 9.07
C ASN A 280 9.79 9.68 10.61
N LYS A 281 8.63 10.06 11.17
CA LYS A 281 8.39 10.17 12.60
C LYS A 281 7.08 9.47 12.93
N ASN A 282 7.06 8.68 14.00
CA ASN A 282 5.84 8.05 14.48
C ASN A 282 5.08 9.04 15.35
N SER A 283 3.85 9.35 14.95
CA SER A 283 2.94 10.19 15.71
C SER A 283 2.35 9.42 16.88
N CYS A 284 2.33 10.06 18.02
CA CYS A 284 1.84 9.55 19.30
C CYS A 284 0.85 10.56 19.89
N MET A 285 -0.14 10.06 20.63
CA MET A 285 -1.16 10.90 21.26
C MET A 285 -1.08 10.80 22.78
N LEU A 286 -0.97 11.95 23.44
CA LEU A 286 -1.12 12.10 24.89
C LEU A 286 -2.54 12.53 25.18
N LEU A 287 -3.23 11.83 26.08
CA LEU A 287 -4.59 12.15 26.55
C LEU A 287 -4.55 12.61 27.99
N ILE A 288 -5.12 13.79 28.24
CA ILE A 288 -5.53 14.24 29.55
C ILE A 288 -7.04 14.08 29.63
N PRO A 289 -7.57 13.07 30.34
CA PRO A 289 -9.01 12.80 30.37
C PRO A 289 -9.77 13.83 31.19
N TYR A 290 -11.03 14.08 30.85
CA TYR A 290 -11.91 14.93 31.67
C TYR A 290 -12.32 14.24 32.99
N ASP A 291 -12.22 12.92 33.03
CA ASP A 291 -12.50 12.12 34.25
C ASP A 291 -11.20 11.80 34.99
N ASN A 292 -10.91 12.56 36.06
CA ASN A 292 -9.76 12.31 36.94
C ASN A 292 -9.78 10.96 37.66
N GLN A 293 -10.90 10.20 37.64
CA GLN A 293 -10.97 8.85 38.15
C GLN A 293 -10.55 7.80 37.10
N ALA A 294 -10.40 8.17 35.86
CA ALA A 294 -9.83 7.30 34.83
C ALA A 294 -8.45 6.80 35.27
N ARG A 295 -8.05 5.66 34.79
CA ARG A 295 -6.72 5.09 35.06
C ARG A 295 -6.06 4.69 33.78
N GLY A 296 -4.94 5.35 33.49
CA GLY A 296 -4.10 5.06 32.35
C GLY A 296 -3.34 3.72 32.53
N LYS A 297 -2.94 3.14 31.43
CA LYS A 297 -2.20 1.89 31.41
C LYS A 297 -0.78 2.09 31.97
N ARG A 298 -0.35 1.18 32.84
CA ARG A 298 0.97 1.24 33.50
C ARG A 298 1.84 0.05 33.16
N VAL A 299 3.15 0.25 33.17
CA VAL A 299 4.15 -0.81 33.16
C VAL A 299 3.95 -1.69 34.41
N LEU A 300 3.83 -2.99 34.19
CA LEU A 300 3.56 -3.95 35.24
C LEU A 300 4.86 -4.54 35.82
N GLN A 301 4.84 -4.91 37.10
CA GLN A 301 5.93 -5.70 37.69
C GLN A 301 5.79 -7.17 37.27
N SER A 302 6.87 -7.75 36.76
CA SER A 302 6.89 -9.18 36.43
C SER A 302 7.16 -10.05 37.64
N THR A 303 6.49 -11.19 37.67
CA THR A 303 6.88 -12.30 38.62
C THR A 303 8.16 -12.94 38.04
N GLN A 304 9.16 -13.12 38.92
CA GLN A 304 10.44 -13.68 38.51
C GLN A 304 10.57 -15.14 38.98
N PRO A 305 11.17 -16.03 38.17
CA PRO A 305 11.45 -17.43 38.61
C PRO A 305 12.55 -17.47 39.66
N GLU A 306 12.54 -18.47 40.53
CA GLU A 306 13.56 -18.63 41.58
C GLU A 306 14.96 -19.00 41.04
N SER A 307 15.03 -19.62 39.85
CA SER A 307 16.26 -20.13 39.25
C SER A 307 16.23 -20.09 37.72
N GLY A 308 17.41 -20.09 37.13
CA GLY A 308 17.61 -20.11 35.70
C GLY A 308 19.08 -20.28 35.30
N VAL A 309 19.34 -20.47 34.03
CA VAL A 309 20.70 -20.52 33.45
C VAL A 309 21.32 -19.15 33.46
N LEU A 310 22.54 -19.04 34.05
CA LEU A 310 23.28 -17.78 34.09
C LEU A 310 23.78 -17.40 32.69
N ILE A 311 23.49 -16.17 32.27
CA ILE A 311 23.84 -15.62 30.97
C ILE A 311 24.41 -14.21 31.15
N ASP A 312 25.61 -13.99 30.57
CA ASP A 312 26.34 -12.72 30.64
C ASP A 312 26.31 -11.95 29.29
N TYR A 313 25.46 -12.36 28.34
CA TYR A 313 25.37 -11.75 27.02
C TYR A 313 23.93 -11.80 26.46
N GLY A 314 23.66 -10.86 25.58
CA GLY A 314 22.44 -10.83 24.76
C GLY A 314 22.77 -10.73 23.27
N ILE A 315 21.79 -10.92 22.42
CA ILE A 315 21.90 -10.74 20.97
C ILE A 315 21.43 -9.33 20.61
N VAL A 316 22.29 -8.57 19.95
CA VAL A 316 21.99 -7.23 19.44
C VAL A 316 21.89 -7.29 17.92
N SER A 317 20.86 -6.65 17.38
CA SER A 317 20.66 -6.48 15.93
C SER A 317 20.73 -4.99 15.59
N GLU A 318 21.54 -4.64 14.60
CA GLU A 318 21.65 -3.28 14.07
C GLU A 318 21.35 -3.27 12.58
N HIS A 319 20.69 -2.19 12.12
CA HIS A 319 20.30 -1.98 10.74
C HIS A 319 20.76 -0.59 10.29
N VAL A 320 21.38 -0.55 9.11
CA VAL A 320 21.85 0.70 8.47
C VAL A 320 21.24 0.78 7.09
N GLU A 321 20.46 1.82 6.85
CA GLU A 321 19.80 2.10 5.58
C GLU A 321 19.87 3.61 5.30
N PHE A 322 20.18 3.97 4.05
CA PHE A 322 20.24 5.34 3.58
C PHE A 322 19.36 5.48 2.34
N ASP A 323 18.23 6.12 2.51
CA ASP A 323 17.26 6.37 1.45
C ASP A 323 17.58 7.72 0.76
N LEU A 324 18.44 7.70 -0.26
CA LEU A 324 18.92 8.88 -0.95
C LEU A 324 18.50 8.97 -2.41
N ILE A 325 18.47 7.83 -3.10
CA ILE A 325 18.29 7.76 -4.56
C ILE A 325 17.10 6.90 -4.92
N ASN A 326 16.27 7.44 -5.82
CA ASN A 326 15.13 6.75 -6.37
C ASN A 326 15.34 6.56 -7.87
N LEU A 327 15.47 5.31 -8.33
CA LEU A 327 15.75 4.98 -9.72
C LEU A 327 14.51 4.94 -10.61
N SER A 328 13.31 4.82 -10.03
CA SER A 328 12.10 4.49 -10.77
C SER A 328 10.89 5.36 -10.45
N SER A 329 11.08 6.48 -9.76
CA SER A 329 9.98 7.31 -9.23
C SER A 329 8.97 6.47 -8.42
N SER A 330 9.50 5.56 -7.61
CA SER A 330 8.75 4.64 -6.75
C SER A 330 8.87 5.05 -5.28
N GLY A 331 7.77 5.21 -4.57
CA GLY A 331 7.79 5.48 -3.13
C GLY A 331 8.26 4.32 -2.27
N ILE A 332 8.40 3.14 -2.86
CA ILE A 332 8.76 1.90 -2.16
C ILE A 332 10.19 1.43 -2.43
N GLU A 333 10.94 2.10 -3.29
CA GLU A 333 12.33 1.75 -3.61
C GLU A 333 13.21 2.99 -3.49
N TRP A 334 13.86 3.12 -2.35
CA TRP A 334 14.89 4.12 -2.09
C TRP A 334 16.20 3.39 -1.80
N LEU A 335 17.29 3.94 -2.27
CA LEU A 335 18.60 3.30 -2.26
C LEU A 335 19.66 4.31 -1.83
N ASP A 336 20.77 3.81 -1.34
CA ASP A 336 21.97 4.61 -1.08
C ASP A 336 22.70 4.99 -2.39
N SER A 337 23.84 5.61 -2.30
CA SER A 337 24.73 5.95 -3.43
C SER A 337 25.25 4.71 -4.16
N PRO A 338 25.53 4.80 -5.50
CA PRO A 338 26.03 3.68 -6.29
C PRO A 338 27.44 3.25 -5.89
N LEU A 339 27.71 1.93 -5.93
CA LEU A 339 29.04 1.36 -5.79
C LEU A 339 29.71 1.24 -7.16
N ILE A 340 30.62 2.15 -7.49
CA ILE A 340 31.39 2.12 -8.74
C ILE A 340 32.36 0.94 -8.71
N THR A 341 32.58 0.30 -9.86
CA THR A 341 33.57 -0.81 -10.02
C THR A 341 34.92 -0.43 -9.46
N GLY A 342 35.49 -1.31 -8.64
CA GLY A 342 36.79 -1.11 -7.98
C GLY A 342 36.78 -0.19 -6.74
N THR A 343 35.58 0.35 -6.36
CA THR A 343 35.46 1.18 -5.16
C THR A 343 34.79 0.42 -4.02
N ALA A 344 35.09 0.85 -2.80
CA ALA A 344 34.49 0.31 -1.58
C ALA A 344 33.78 1.39 -0.78
N LYS A 345 32.59 1.05 -0.28
CA LYS A 345 31.82 1.88 0.67
C LYS A 345 32.05 1.34 2.09
N PRO A 346 32.52 2.16 3.05
CA PRO A 346 32.62 1.76 4.44
C PRO A 346 31.26 1.92 5.14
N ILE A 347 30.85 0.89 5.90
CA ILE A 347 29.82 0.96 6.94
C ILE A 347 30.56 0.87 8.27
N ILE A 348 30.42 1.90 9.10
CA ILE A 348 31.13 2.02 10.38
C ILE A 348 30.13 1.84 11.51
N LEU A 349 30.35 0.83 12.34
CA LEU A 349 29.55 0.56 13.54
C LEU A 349 30.43 0.71 14.78
N GLN A 350 29.94 1.44 15.78
CA GLN A 350 30.56 1.50 17.11
C GLN A 350 29.97 0.36 17.95
N ILE A 351 30.76 -0.63 18.23
CA ILE A 351 30.35 -1.82 18.98
C ILE A 351 31.01 -1.79 20.36
N ASN A 352 30.16 -1.66 21.38
CA ASN A 352 30.58 -1.64 22.78
C ASN A 352 30.32 -3.00 23.42
N ASN A 353 31.28 -3.48 24.20
CA ASN A 353 31.19 -4.75 24.94
C ASN A 353 30.84 -6.00 24.05
N PRO A 354 31.48 -6.21 22.87
CA PRO A 354 31.22 -7.43 22.10
C PRO A 354 31.67 -8.65 22.91
N LYS A 355 30.93 -9.76 22.81
CA LYS A 355 31.38 -11.03 23.38
C LYS A 355 32.54 -11.55 22.53
N LEU A 356 33.77 -11.38 23.02
CA LEU A 356 34.97 -11.74 22.28
C LEU A 356 34.96 -13.21 21.81
N GLY A 357 35.27 -13.42 20.55
CA GLY A 357 35.29 -14.77 19.95
C GLY A 357 33.92 -15.34 19.64
N ALA A 358 32.83 -14.62 19.92
CA ALA A 358 31.51 -15.03 19.48
C ALA A 358 31.31 -14.80 17.99
N ASN A 359 30.51 -15.63 17.38
CA ASN A 359 30.10 -15.50 15.99
C ASN A 359 29.16 -14.30 15.82
N PHE A 360 29.16 -13.73 14.61
CA PHE A 360 28.21 -12.71 14.19
C PHE A 360 27.67 -13.01 12.79
N SER A 361 26.55 -12.42 12.45
CA SER A 361 25.89 -12.55 11.15
C SER A 361 25.77 -11.20 10.46
N VAL A 362 25.93 -11.20 9.13
CA VAL A 362 25.75 -9.99 8.31
C VAL A 362 24.79 -10.28 7.18
N ALA A 363 23.92 -9.32 6.87
CA ALA A 363 23.13 -9.29 5.65
C ALA A 363 23.30 -7.92 4.97
N ALA A 364 23.62 -7.93 3.68
CA ALA A 364 23.71 -6.70 2.89
C ALA A 364 22.93 -6.89 1.59
N ARG A 365 21.96 -6.03 1.31
CA ARG A 365 21.10 -6.11 0.14
C ARG A 365 21.47 -5.04 -0.88
N PHE A 366 21.53 -5.44 -2.14
CA PHE A 366 21.93 -4.59 -3.24
C PHE A 366 20.93 -4.66 -4.38
N LYS A 367 20.73 -3.54 -5.07
CA LYS A 367 20.04 -3.43 -6.36
C LYS A 367 21.07 -3.37 -7.48
N GLY A 368 21.06 -4.32 -8.40
CA GLY A 368 21.90 -4.25 -9.59
C GLY A 368 21.49 -3.08 -10.49
N HIS A 369 22.47 -2.41 -11.09
CA HIS A 369 22.23 -1.34 -12.05
C HIS A 369 23.43 -1.19 -13.02
N SER A 370 23.16 -0.70 -14.23
CA SER A 370 24.18 -0.41 -15.25
C SER A 370 24.31 1.08 -15.46
N SER A 371 25.54 1.59 -15.57
CA SER A 371 25.80 2.99 -15.96
C SER A 371 25.39 3.30 -17.41
N ILE A 372 25.17 2.28 -18.23
CA ILE A 372 24.70 2.41 -19.61
C ILE A 372 23.23 1.96 -19.69
N ASN A 373 22.37 2.83 -20.17
CA ASN A 373 20.95 2.53 -20.38
C ASN A 373 20.75 1.31 -21.28
N ASN A 374 19.81 0.44 -20.92
CA ASN A 374 19.48 -0.80 -21.64
C ASN A 374 20.63 -1.81 -21.75
N SER A 375 21.70 -1.68 -20.96
CA SER A 375 22.80 -2.63 -20.85
C SER A 375 22.60 -3.54 -19.64
N ILE A 376 23.03 -4.78 -19.76
CA ILE A 376 23.07 -5.75 -18.66
C ILE A 376 24.48 -5.76 -18.10
N ALA A 377 24.66 -5.26 -16.89
CA ALA A 377 25.96 -5.30 -16.20
C ALA A 377 26.09 -6.57 -15.33
N ALA A 378 27.34 -7.04 -15.19
CA ALA A 378 27.70 -8.11 -14.27
C ALA A 378 28.24 -7.52 -12.97
N HIS A 379 27.63 -7.88 -11.85
CA HIS A 379 27.96 -7.39 -10.51
C HIS A 379 28.71 -8.42 -9.70
N GLN A 380 29.65 -7.96 -8.87
CA GLN A 380 30.37 -8.80 -7.93
C GLN A 380 30.67 -8.02 -6.66
N ILE A 381 30.02 -8.38 -5.54
CA ILE A 381 30.21 -7.71 -4.24
C ILE A 381 30.89 -8.65 -3.26
N LYS A 382 31.90 -8.13 -2.56
CA LYS A 382 32.46 -8.75 -1.36
C LYS A 382 32.50 -7.77 -0.19
N ILE A 383 32.43 -8.31 1.01
CA ILE A 383 32.51 -7.53 2.26
C ILE A 383 33.83 -7.87 2.94
N LEU A 384 34.57 -6.84 3.33
CA LEU A 384 35.86 -6.96 4.04
C LEU A 384 35.76 -6.26 5.39
N HIS A 385 36.32 -6.85 6.43
CA HIS A 385 36.28 -6.32 7.80
C HIS A 385 37.56 -5.58 8.18
N ASN A 386 37.42 -4.38 8.70
CA ASN A 386 38.42 -3.48 9.26
C ASN A 386 39.55 -3.00 8.32
N SER A 387 39.71 -3.58 7.13
CA SER A 387 40.57 -3.04 6.08
C SER A 387 40.22 -3.62 4.71
N LEU A 388 40.70 -2.98 3.63
CA LEU A 388 40.51 -3.49 2.26
C LEU A 388 41.28 -4.81 1.99
N ASN A 389 42.24 -5.14 2.86
CA ASN A 389 42.94 -6.42 2.88
C ASN A 389 42.55 -7.27 4.10
N GLY A 390 41.50 -6.91 4.79
CA GLY A 390 41.03 -7.60 5.98
C GLY A 390 40.30 -8.90 5.69
N ASN A 391 39.75 -9.51 6.74
CA ASN A 391 39.01 -10.76 6.62
C ASN A 391 37.78 -10.58 5.74
N GLN A 392 37.60 -11.47 4.78
CA GLN A 392 36.37 -11.51 3.98
C GLN A 392 35.24 -12.08 4.81
N ILE A 393 34.09 -11.40 4.77
CA ILE A 393 32.82 -11.82 5.39
C ILE A 393 31.99 -12.54 4.34
N GLY A 394 31.68 -13.81 4.58
CA GLY A 394 30.84 -14.62 3.70
C GLY A 394 31.45 -14.93 2.34
N GLN A 395 30.61 -15.32 1.41
CA GLN A 395 30.95 -15.60 0.02
C GLN A 395 30.84 -14.31 -0.81
N ILE A 396 31.54 -14.28 -1.94
CA ILE A 396 31.36 -13.21 -2.94
C ILE A 396 30.02 -13.44 -3.63
N GLU A 397 29.16 -12.40 -3.63
CA GLU A 397 27.88 -12.46 -4.33
C GLU A 397 28.03 -11.98 -5.78
N ASN A 398 27.59 -12.80 -6.72
CA ASN A 398 27.67 -12.53 -8.15
C ASN A 398 26.28 -12.61 -8.79
N TRP A 399 25.91 -11.59 -9.60
CA TRP A 399 24.68 -11.61 -10.39
C TRP A 399 24.76 -10.69 -11.60
N THR A 400 23.75 -10.70 -12.46
CA THR A 400 23.64 -9.83 -13.63
C THR A 400 22.31 -9.10 -13.65
N GLY A 401 22.30 -7.89 -14.25
CA GLY A 401 21.10 -7.09 -14.49
C GLY A 401 20.56 -6.40 -13.25
N ASN A 402 19.33 -5.85 -13.38
CA ASN A 402 18.76 -4.90 -12.43
C ASN A 402 17.94 -5.57 -11.30
N THR A 403 18.35 -6.75 -10.85
CA THR A 403 17.66 -7.46 -9.77
C THR A 403 18.27 -7.20 -8.41
N PHE A 404 17.44 -7.37 -7.34
CA PHE A 404 17.97 -7.36 -5.98
C PHE A 404 18.74 -8.65 -5.67
N ARG A 405 19.80 -8.49 -4.87
CA ARG A 405 20.55 -9.59 -4.27
C ARG A 405 20.91 -9.28 -2.83
N THR A 406 20.84 -10.29 -1.98
CA THR A 406 21.23 -10.18 -0.56
C THR A 406 22.42 -11.11 -0.33
N LEU A 407 23.54 -10.51 0.03
CA LEU A 407 24.69 -11.24 0.55
C LEU A 407 24.43 -11.53 2.02
N THR A 408 24.43 -12.81 2.41
CA THR A 408 24.28 -13.22 3.81
C THR A 408 25.51 -14.01 4.25
N ALA A 409 25.96 -13.76 5.46
CA ALA A 409 27.10 -14.43 6.04
C ALA A 409 26.87 -14.71 7.52
N ASN A 410 26.84 -15.97 7.90
CA ASN A 410 26.62 -16.43 9.26
C ASN A 410 27.89 -17.09 9.80
N ASN A 411 28.05 -17.05 11.12
CA ASN A 411 29.10 -17.81 11.82
C ASN A 411 30.51 -17.52 11.32
N GLN A 412 30.94 -16.25 11.34
CA GLN A 412 32.27 -15.88 10.94
C GLN A 412 33.33 -16.49 11.89
N SER A 413 34.48 -16.88 11.32
CA SER A 413 35.60 -17.48 12.08
C SER A 413 36.41 -16.51 12.91
N PHE A 414 36.11 -15.23 12.87
CA PHE A 414 36.72 -14.14 13.64
C PHE A 414 35.65 -13.32 14.33
N GLY A 415 35.97 -12.72 15.47
CA GLY A 415 35.03 -11.90 16.26
C GLY A 415 35.11 -10.42 15.92
N LEU A 416 34.14 -9.69 16.46
CA LEU A 416 34.11 -8.23 16.47
C LEU A 416 35.08 -7.71 17.56
N SER A 417 35.61 -6.50 17.36
CA SER A 417 36.45 -5.79 18.32
C SER A 417 35.68 -4.70 19.06
N GLU A 418 36.17 -4.33 20.22
CA GLU A 418 35.71 -3.16 20.94
C GLU A 418 35.92 -1.91 20.09
N GLY A 419 34.94 -1.01 20.07
CA GLY A 419 34.96 0.27 19.35
C GLY A 419 34.58 0.15 17.87
N ALA A 420 35.26 0.87 16.97
CA ALA A 420 34.90 0.97 15.57
C ALA A 420 35.17 -0.36 14.82
N ASN A 421 34.13 -0.93 14.25
CA ASN A 421 34.19 -2.03 13.27
C ASN A 421 33.74 -1.50 11.91
N ILE A 422 34.60 -1.66 10.89
CA ILE A 422 34.40 -1.11 9.56
C ILE A 422 34.14 -2.26 8.57
N PHE A 423 32.99 -2.20 7.90
CA PHE A 423 32.62 -3.17 6.87
C PHE A 423 32.74 -2.49 5.50
N TYR A 424 33.74 -2.89 4.72
CA TYR A 424 33.97 -2.36 3.38
C TYR A 424 33.19 -3.19 2.36
N LEU A 425 32.17 -2.59 1.78
CA LEU A 425 31.36 -3.15 0.68
C LEU A 425 32.05 -2.84 -0.64
N LEU A 426 32.77 -3.81 -1.22
CA LEU A 426 33.59 -3.60 -2.40
C LEU A 426 32.91 -4.19 -3.65
N ASN A 427 32.68 -3.34 -4.66
CA ASN A 427 32.32 -3.81 -6.00
C ASN A 427 33.61 -4.27 -6.74
N SER A 428 33.82 -5.58 -6.73
CA SER A 428 35.08 -6.21 -7.20
C SER A 428 34.97 -6.83 -8.60
N THR A 429 33.89 -6.51 -9.34
CA THR A 429 33.68 -6.97 -10.73
C THR A 429 34.72 -6.36 -11.69
N ASN A 430 34.94 -7.04 -12.84
CA ASN A 430 35.69 -6.49 -13.98
C ASN A 430 34.81 -5.67 -14.94
N ASP A 431 33.49 -5.71 -14.79
CA ASP A 431 32.56 -4.97 -15.64
C ASP A 431 32.49 -3.50 -15.22
N GLN A 432 33.04 -2.61 -16.06
CA GLN A 432 33.09 -1.16 -15.79
C GLN A 432 31.72 -0.49 -15.81
N ASN A 433 30.69 -1.16 -16.32
CA ASN A 433 29.32 -0.64 -16.34
C ASN A 433 28.56 -1.01 -15.08
N SER A 434 29.12 -1.81 -14.19
CA SER A 434 28.49 -2.22 -12.95
C SER A 434 28.45 -1.08 -11.92
N VAL A 435 27.25 -0.67 -11.54
CA VAL A 435 27.01 0.36 -10.52
C VAL A 435 25.86 -0.05 -9.58
N PRO A 436 25.99 -1.18 -8.86
CA PRO A 436 24.94 -1.60 -7.93
C PRO A 436 24.78 -0.59 -6.79
N TYR A 437 23.56 -0.49 -6.25
CA TYR A 437 23.20 0.39 -5.14
C TYR A 437 22.99 -0.45 -3.88
N LEU A 438 23.46 0.04 -2.75
CA LEU A 438 23.13 -0.54 -1.45
C LEU A 438 21.68 -0.18 -1.10
N ASP A 439 20.91 -1.16 -0.65
CA ASP A 439 19.59 -0.99 -0.05
C ASP A 439 19.76 -0.87 1.47
N TYR A 440 20.24 -1.96 2.11
CA TYR A 440 20.55 -1.92 3.54
C TYR A 440 21.77 -2.80 3.88
N PHE A 441 22.32 -2.53 5.08
CA PHE A 441 23.27 -3.38 5.77
C PHE A 441 22.71 -3.70 7.17
N GLN A 442 22.75 -4.98 7.55
CA GLN A 442 22.30 -5.44 8.85
C GLN A 442 23.34 -6.37 9.48
N ILE A 443 23.49 -6.27 10.80
CA ILE A 443 24.37 -7.12 11.59
C ILE A 443 23.63 -7.63 12.82
N GLU A 444 23.94 -8.88 13.20
CA GLU A 444 23.52 -9.48 14.47
C GLU A 444 24.72 -10.06 15.18
N TYR A 445 24.90 -9.71 16.44
CA TYR A 445 26.05 -10.12 17.22
C TYR A 445 25.74 -10.29 18.70
N SER A 446 26.64 -11.01 19.42
CA SER A 446 26.56 -11.16 20.87
C SER A 446 27.26 -9.99 21.57
N LYS A 447 26.52 -9.26 22.43
CA LYS A 447 27.03 -8.18 23.30
C LYS A 447 27.00 -8.69 24.75
N LYS A 448 28.07 -8.44 25.52
CA LYS A 448 28.03 -8.66 26.97
C LYS A 448 26.99 -7.72 27.60
N LEU A 449 26.32 -8.20 28.62
CA LEU A 449 25.29 -7.44 29.33
C LEU A 449 25.85 -6.41 30.33
N ASN A 450 27.19 -6.27 30.44
CA ASN A 450 27.78 -5.21 31.26
C ASN A 450 27.18 -3.87 30.88
N PHE A 451 26.42 -3.26 31.82
CA PHE A 451 25.75 -1.99 31.56
C PHE A 451 26.74 -0.83 31.51
N ASP A 452 26.84 -0.16 30.41
CA ASP A 452 27.63 1.03 30.14
C ASP A 452 26.84 2.13 29.42
N GLU A 453 25.75 1.75 28.78
CA GLU A 453 24.83 2.60 28.01
C GLU A 453 23.45 1.96 27.94
N ASN A 454 22.44 2.70 27.53
CA ASN A 454 21.10 2.18 27.26
C ASN A 454 21.13 1.34 25.97
N PHE A 455 20.66 0.09 26.01
CA PHE A 455 20.58 -0.75 24.81
C PHE A 455 19.46 -1.77 24.86
N THR A 456 19.05 -2.19 23.66
CA THR A 456 18.07 -3.25 23.43
C THR A 456 18.78 -4.53 23.04
N PHE A 457 18.35 -5.66 23.59
CA PHE A 457 18.88 -6.97 23.25
C PHE A 457 17.79 -8.05 23.28
N THR A 458 18.10 -9.19 22.66
CA THR A 458 17.27 -10.38 22.63
C THR A 458 17.91 -11.48 23.47
N SER A 459 17.13 -12.23 24.24
CA SER A 459 17.65 -13.39 24.97
C SER A 459 18.25 -14.41 23.98
N PRO A 460 19.42 -14.96 24.25
CA PRO A 460 20.00 -16.01 23.40
C PRO A 460 19.34 -17.37 23.58
N ILE A 461 18.45 -17.52 24.58
CA ILE A 461 17.74 -18.76 24.95
C ILE A 461 16.25 -18.44 25.10
N ASN A 462 15.38 -19.34 24.63
CA ASN A 462 13.93 -19.16 24.65
C ASN A 462 13.14 -20.31 25.27
N ASP A 463 13.75 -21.40 25.68
CA ASP A 463 13.06 -22.63 26.13
C ASP A 463 13.19 -22.91 27.62
N GLN A 464 13.91 -22.10 28.35
CA GLN A 464 14.15 -22.24 29.79
C GLN A 464 14.37 -20.88 30.48
N ASN A 465 14.18 -20.84 31.82
CA ASN A 465 14.42 -19.63 32.59
C ASN A 465 15.90 -19.24 32.56
N THR A 466 16.16 -17.93 32.54
CA THR A 466 17.51 -17.37 32.52
C THR A 466 17.75 -16.47 33.72
N ARG A 467 19.01 -16.29 34.04
CA ARG A 467 19.54 -15.31 35.01
C ARG A 467 20.48 -14.41 34.25
N LEU A 468 20.05 -13.19 33.98
CA LEU A 468 20.85 -12.20 33.24
C LEU A 468 21.77 -11.49 34.21
N ASP A 469 23.08 -11.50 33.91
CA ASP A 469 24.10 -10.87 34.72
C ASP A 469 24.59 -9.59 34.02
N PHE A 470 24.29 -8.44 34.60
CA PHE A 470 24.63 -7.12 34.05
C PHE A 470 25.97 -6.55 34.58
N GLY A 471 26.67 -7.27 35.48
CA GLY A 471 27.94 -6.83 36.03
C GLY A 471 27.84 -5.55 36.85
N ILE A 472 26.66 -5.18 37.35
CA ILE A 472 26.40 -3.95 38.11
C ILE A 472 26.33 -4.29 39.60
N GLN A 473 26.87 -3.39 40.44
CA GLN A 473 26.63 -3.40 41.89
C GLN A 473 25.76 -2.20 42.22
N SER A 474 24.66 -2.41 42.96
CA SER A 474 23.70 -1.39 43.37
C SER A 474 23.05 -0.67 42.18
N PRO A 475 22.14 -1.28 41.46
CA PRO A 475 21.56 -0.80 40.19
C PRO A 475 20.58 0.38 40.41
N ASN A 476 20.98 1.43 41.14
CA ASN A 476 20.14 2.61 41.34
C ASN A 476 19.86 3.29 39.99
N TYR A 477 18.63 3.65 39.72
CA TYR A 477 18.18 4.30 38.49
C TYR A 477 18.34 3.48 37.19
N ILE A 478 18.70 2.20 37.30
CA ILE A 478 18.80 1.28 36.16
C ILE A 478 17.60 0.34 36.14
N PHE A 479 16.90 0.32 35.02
CA PHE A 479 15.72 -0.47 34.82
C PHE A 479 15.93 -1.49 33.69
N LEU A 480 15.28 -2.64 33.82
CA LEU A 480 15.17 -3.63 32.76
C LEU A 480 13.70 -3.85 32.44
N TRP A 481 13.31 -3.53 31.20
CA TRP A 481 11.94 -3.79 30.73
C TRP A 481 11.91 -4.89 29.69
N ASP A 482 10.96 -5.82 29.86
CA ASP A 482 10.57 -6.75 28.79
C ASP A 482 9.64 -6.05 27.81
N ILE A 483 10.17 -5.79 26.61
CA ILE A 483 9.50 -5.11 25.49
C ILE A 483 9.10 -6.09 24.38
N SER A 484 9.06 -7.39 24.67
CA SER A 484 8.65 -8.45 23.72
C SER A 484 7.26 -8.19 23.14
N ASN A 485 6.38 -7.59 23.93
CA ASN A 485 5.08 -7.07 23.51
C ASN A 485 5.00 -5.57 23.88
N PRO A 486 5.15 -4.64 22.93
CA PRO A 486 5.19 -3.21 23.24
C PRO A 486 3.87 -2.62 23.77
N ILE A 487 2.77 -3.36 23.71
CA ILE A 487 1.50 -2.97 24.35
C ILE A 487 1.31 -3.55 25.75
N ASP A 488 2.17 -4.48 26.20
CA ASP A 488 2.15 -5.09 27.52
C ASP A 488 3.59 -5.23 28.04
N ILE A 489 4.15 -4.13 28.53
CA ILE A 489 5.53 -4.05 29.01
C ILE A 489 5.59 -4.42 30.49
N TYR A 490 6.64 -5.14 30.87
CA TYR A 490 6.91 -5.56 32.23
C TYR A 490 8.25 -5.01 32.70
N ASN A 491 8.27 -4.42 33.90
CA ASN A 491 9.51 -4.11 34.62
C ASN A 491 10.03 -5.36 35.31
N LEU A 492 11.30 -5.65 35.17
CA LEU A 492 12.00 -6.78 35.76
C LEU A 492 13.00 -6.26 36.81
N GLU A 493 12.92 -6.74 38.02
CA GLU A 493 13.79 -6.32 39.09
C GLU A 493 15.23 -6.84 38.91
N ILE A 494 16.19 -5.94 38.87
CA ILE A 494 17.63 -6.25 38.96
C ILE A 494 18.02 -6.19 40.44
N ASN A 495 18.51 -7.30 40.98
CA ASN A 495 18.91 -7.34 42.39
C ASN A 495 20.22 -6.57 42.71
N GLU A 496 20.57 -6.42 43.94
CA GLU A 496 21.80 -5.69 44.39
C GLU A 496 23.11 -6.25 43.80
N SER A 497 23.10 -7.50 43.36
CA SER A 497 24.24 -8.15 42.68
C SER A 497 24.24 -7.99 41.17
N GLY A 498 23.34 -7.20 40.60
CA GLY A 498 23.24 -6.96 39.17
C GLY A 498 22.62 -8.12 38.39
N ILE A 499 21.88 -9.03 39.04
CA ILE A 499 21.29 -10.18 38.42
C ILE A 499 19.77 -10.01 38.33
N CYS A 500 19.19 -10.34 37.17
CA CYS A 500 17.77 -10.42 36.96
C CYS A 500 17.36 -11.84 36.53
N ASN A 501 16.35 -12.41 37.20
CA ASN A 501 15.78 -13.69 36.81
C ASN A 501 14.64 -13.48 35.81
N VAL A 502 14.62 -14.22 34.69
CA VAL A 502 13.67 -14.06 33.61
C VAL A 502 13.03 -15.39 33.26
N GLN A 503 11.70 -15.37 33.13
CA GLN A 503 10.95 -16.42 32.47
C GLN A 503 10.88 -16.15 30.99
N ASN A 504 11.57 -16.97 30.18
CA ASN A 504 11.54 -16.81 28.72
C ASN A 504 10.25 -17.35 28.11
N HIS A 505 9.83 -16.75 26.99
CA HIS A 505 8.77 -17.28 26.15
C HIS A 505 9.22 -18.58 25.45
N ILE A 506 8.28 -19.49 25.23
CA ILE A 506 8.56 -20.79 24.57
C ILE A 506 8.72 -20.63 23.07
N ASP A 507 7.90 -19.76 22.47
CA ASP A 507 7.76 -19.65 21.01
C ASP A 507 8.73 -18.67 20.35
N ARG A 508 9.32 -17.78 21.15
CA ARG A 508 10.24 -16.74 20.64
C ARG A 508 11.17 -16.26 21.77
N PRO A 509 12.38 -15.76 21.43
CA PRO A 509 13.23 -15.10 22.42
C PRO A 509 12.56 -13.85 22.99
N ASN A 510 12.77 -13.57 24.29
CA ASN A 510 12.36 -12.30 24.89
C ASN A 510 13.23 -11.17 24.35
N ARG A 511 12.63 -9.99 24.22
CA ARG A 511 13.33 -8.75 23.86
C ARG A 511 13.30 -7.77 25.03
N PHE A 512 14.45 -7.25 25.39
CA PHE A 512 14.63 -6.40 26.55
C PHE A 512 15.22 -5.05 26.17
N ILE A 513 14.94 -4.04 26.99
CA ILE A 513 15.69 -2.79 27.01
C ILE A 513 16.19 -2.58 28.45
N ILE A 514 17.51 -2.37 28.57
CA ILE A 514 18.13 -1.91 29.82
C ILE A 514 18.47 -0.45 29.67
N PHE A 515 18.14 0.36 30.67
CA PHE A 515 18.33 1.80 30.59
C PHE A 515 18.49 2.45 31.96
N ASN A 516 19.24 3.58 31.98
CA ASN A 516 19.27 4.52 33.06
C ASN A 516 18.19 5.59 32.85
N GLU A 517 17.29 5.76 33.79
CA GLU A 517 16.17 6.70 33.68
C GLU A 517 16.58 8.18 33.54
N ASN A 518 17.85 8.53 33.87
CA ASN A 518 18.40 9.86 33.73
C ASN A 518 19.04 10.10 32.33
N GLU A 519 19.17 9.06 31.51
CA GLU A 519 19.85 9.09 30.20
C GLU A 519 18.89 8.71 29.04
N ILE A 520 17.58 8.89 29.23
CA ILE A 520 16.57 8.62 28.21
C ILE A 520 16.28 9.85 27.35
N SER A 521 15.78 9.62 26.14
CA SER A 521 15.48 10.71 25.20
C SER A 521 14.29 11.55 25.70
N ALA A 522 14.46 12.85 25.79
CA ALA A 522 13.38 13.76 26.15
C ALA A 522 12.52 14.13 24.92
N ILE A 523 11.21 14.12 25.09
CA ILE A 523 10.28 14.77 24.15
C ILE A 523 10.28 16.27 24.48
N SER A 524 10.69 17.08 23.52
CA SER A 524 10.78 18.54 23.69
C SER A 524 9.46 19.26 23.46
N ASP A 525 8.63 18.74 22.57
CA ASP A 525 7.45 19.44 22.09
C ASP A 525 6.22 18.53 22.07
N ILE A 526 5.12 19.05 22.58
CA ILE A 526 3.79 18.48 22.48
C ILE A 526 2.82 19.52 21.87
N TYR A 527 1.91 19.09 21.02
CA TYR A 527 1.03 19.97 20.25
C TYR A 527 -0.43 19.67 20.55
N LEU A 528 -1.19 20.69 20.92
CA LEU A 528 -2.65 20.55 21.08
C LEU A 528 -3.27 20.15 19.74
N LYS A 529 -4.13 19.14 19.72
CA LYS A 529 -4.89 18.79 18.52
C LYS A 529 -6.05 19.79 18.31
N GLU A 530 -6.21 20.25 17.09
CA GLU A 530 -7.34 21.14 16.75
C GLU A 530 -8.67 20.43 16.92
N ASN A 531 -8.79 19.21 16.41
CA ASN A 531 -9.97 18.38 16.63
C ASN A 531 -9.77 17.46 17.84
N GLN A 532 -10.60 17.66 18.86
CA GLN A 532 -10.59 16.91 20.11
C GLN A 532 -11.56 15.71 20.11
N ASN A 533 -12.37 15.54 19.05
CA ASN A 533 -13.31 14.43 18.97
C ASN A 533 -12.76 13.27 18.15
N PHE A 534 -12.09 12.34 18.82
CA PHE A 534 -11.52 11.14 18.22
C PHE A 534 -12.55 10.02 17.94
N ASN A 535 -13.84 10.27 18.16
CA ASN A 535 -14.94 9.36 17.85
C ASN A 535 -15.90 9.94 16.78
N GLN A 536 -15.51 11.00 16.06
CA GLN A 536 -16.37 11.66 15.09
C GLN A 536 -16.74 10.74 13.93
N LEU A 537 -15.74 10.11 13.30
CA LEU A 537 -15.92 9.19 12.17
C LEU A 537 -16.29 7.77 12.62
N ARG A 538 -16.00 7.44 13.87
CA ARG A 538 -16.37 6.16 14.48
C ARG A 538 -17.82 6.10 14.95
N ASN A 539 -18.55 7.18 14.92
CA ASN A 539 -19.96 7.21 15.31
C ASN A 539 -20.79 6.27 14.40
N ILE A 540 -21.29 5.19 14.99
CA ILE A 540 -22.08 4.16 14.30
C ILE A 540 -23.44 4.63 13.80
N ASN A 541 -23.92 5.81 14.24
CA ASN A 541 -25.18 6.37 13.80
C ASN A 541 -25.10 7.12 12.46
N ILE A 542 -23.88 7.27 11.90
CA ILE A 542 -23.69 7.91 10.59
C ILE A 542 -24.32 7.07 9.49
N GLN A 543 -24.93 7.75 8.52
CA GLN A 543 -25.50 7.20 7.30
C GLN A 543 -25.02 8.05 6.12
N ALA A 544 -24.40 7.42 5.13
CA ALA A 544 -23.98 8.09 3.90
C ALA A 544 -23.91 7.09 2.74
N ASP A 545 -24.35 7.48 1.56
CA ASP A 545 -24.13 6.73 0.31
C ASP A 545 -22.86 7.23 -0.40
N TYR A 546 -22.48 8.48 -0.16
CA TYR A 546 -21.34 9.15 -0.76
C TYR A 546 -20.45 9.78 0.32
N VAL A 547 -19.14 9.54 0.23
CA VAL A 547 -18.14 10.11 1.14
C VAL A 547 -17.11 10.88 0.34
N ILE A 548 -16.82 12.10 0.72
CA ILE A 548 -15.66 12.86 0.25
C ILE A 548 -14.58 12.77 1.33
N ILE A 549 -13.38 12.31 0.96
CA ILE A 549 -12.18 12.34 1.81
C ILE A 549 -11.27 13.43 1.27
N GLY A 550 -10.93 14.43 2.08
CA GLY A 550 -10.06 15.53 1.69
C GLY A 550 -9.52 16.27 2.91
N PRO A 551 -8.53 17.18 2.73
CA PRO A 551 -8.05 18.02 3.82
C PRO A 551 -9.15 18.97 4.30
N GLU A 552 -9.10 19.34 5.59
CA GLU A 552 -10.13 20.22 6.18
C GLU A 552 -10.31 21.53 5.41
N GLN A 553 -9.22 22.07 4.86
CA GLN A 553 -9.22 23.30 4.06
C GLN A 553 -10.04 23.23 2.74
N PHE A 554 -10.46 22.03 2.28
CA PHE A 554 -11.30 21.90 1.07
C PHE A 554 -12.78 21.65 1.40
N ARG A 555 -13.14 21.56 2.66
CA ARG A 555 -14.50 21.20 3.11
C ARG A 555 -15.57 22.15 2.61
N GLU A 556 -15.30 23.44 2.73
CA GLU A 556 -16.29 24.48 2.40
C GLU A 556 -16.62 24.46 0.91
N GLU A 557 -15.61 24.38 0.06
CA GLU A 557 -15.80 24.35 -1.40
C GLU A 557 -16.39 23.03 -1.91
N ALA A 558 -16.18 21.95 -1.19
CA ALA A 558 -16.77 20.65 -1.52
C ALA A 558 -18.25 20.54 -1.09
N PHE A 559 -18.78 21.51 -0.35
CA PHE A 559 -20.13 21.42 0.23
C PHE A 559 -21.24 21.24 -0.82
N GLU A 560 -21.14 21.92 -1.95
CA GLU A 560 -22.12 21.79 -3.04
C GLU A 560 -22.13 20.36 -3.63
N LEU A 561 -20.99 19.67 -3.65
CA LEU A 561 -20.94 18.26 -4.08
C LEU A 561 -21.65 17.34 -3.09
N LEU A 562 -21.57 17.61 -1.80
CA LEU A 562 -22.28 16.86 -0.77
C LEU A 562 -23.80 16.98 -0.94
N ASP A 563 -24.30 18.19 -1.19
CA ASP A 563 -25.73 18.43 -1.41
C ASP A 563 -26.26 17.67 -2.63
N LEU A 564 -25.48 17.61 -3.70
CA LEU A 564 -25.82 16.88 -4.92
C LEU A 564 -25.89 15.35 -4.71
N ARG A 565 -25.26 14.82 -3.67
CA ARG A 565 -25.06 13.38 -3.43
C ARG A 565 -25.70 12.88 -2.12
N SER A 566 -26.62 13.64 -1.53
CA SER A 566 -27.25 13.29 -0.25
C SER A 566 -27.93 11.91 -0.26
N PRO A 567 -27.77 11.05 0.78
CA PRO A 567 -27.00 11.29 2.00
C PRO A 567 -25.50 11.15 1.79
N SER A 568 -24.78 12.19 2.18
CA SER A 568 -23.33 12.33 1.96
C SER A 568 -22.65 12.90 3.19
N ILE A 569 -21.33 12.70 3.29
CA ILE A 569 -20.49 13.25 4.35
C ILE A 569 -19.11 13.64 3.84
N TYR A 570 -18.54 14.67 4.41
CA TYR A 570 -17.13 15.01 4.28
C TYR A 570 -16.35 14.45 5.48
N ALA A 571 -15.40 13.57 5.21
CA ALA A 571 -14.44 13.05 6.18
C ALA A 571 -13.09 13.74 5.97
N SER A 572 -12.65 14.60 6.92
CA SER A 572 -11.33 15.19 6.78
C SER A 572 -10.27 14.14 6.95
N ILE A 573 -9.21 14.24 6.13
CA ILE A 573 -8.10 13.29 6.15
C ILE A 573 -7.36 13.35 7.49
N GLU A 574 -7.30 14.52 8.12
CA GLU A 574 -6.73 14.74 9.45
C GLU A 574 -7.46 13.94 10.53
N ASN A 575 -8.81 13.91 10.47
CA ASN A 575 -9.60 13.10 11.41
C ASN A 575 -9.43 11.60 11.15
N ILE A 576 -9.32 11.21 9.88
CA ILE A 576 -9.03 9.81 9.54
C ILE A 576 -7.68 9.40 10.15
N TYR A 577 -6.63 10.21 10.00
CA TYR A 577 -5.34 9.91 10.61
C TYR A 577 -5.41 9.89 12.14
N ASN A 578 -6.09 10.85 12.76
CA ASN A 578 -6.24 10.89 14.21
C ASN A 578 -6.92 9.62 14.75
N GLU A 579 -8.07 9.24 14.17
CA GLU A 579 -8.89 8.16 14.70
C GLU A 579 -8.41 6.75 14.31
N PHE A 580 -7.63 6.60 13.21
CA PHE A 580 -7.24 5.30 12.69
C PHE A 580 -5.73 5.03 12.68
N SER A 581 -4.87 6.04 12.82
CA SER A 581 -3.41 5.87 12.83
C SER A 581 -2.68 6.73 13.86
N ALA A 582 -3.37 7.22 14.90
CA ALA A 582 -2.80 8.12 15.90
C ALA A 582 -2.10 9.36 15.29
N GLY A 583 -2.64 9.89 14.17
CA GLY A 583 -2.10 11.05 13.48
C GLY A 583 -0.98 10.77 12.47
N ASN A 584 -0.58 9.52 12.27
CA ASN A 584 0.36 9.15 11.21
C ASN A 584 -0.27 9.31 9.83
N ILE A 585 0.47 9.88 8.88
CA ILE A 585 0.06 10.01 7.47
C ILE A 585 0.22 8.63 6.81
N ASP A 586 -0.69 7.73 7.14
CA ASP A 586 -0.67 6.33 6.71
C ASP A 586 -1.86 6.05 5.77
N PRO A 587 -1.65 5.62 4.51
CA PRO A 587 -2.74 5.24 3.63
C PRO A 587 -3.59 4.09 4.18
N MET A 588 -3.05 3.27 5.10
CA MET A 588 -3.82 2.22 5.76
C MET A 588 -4.89 2.77 6.71
N ALA A 589 -4.74 3.99 7.22
CA ALA A 589 -5.79 4.68 7.97
C ALA A 589 -7.02 4.96 7.08
N ILE A 590 -6.81 5.39 5.84
CA ILE A 590 -7.89 5.60 4.85
C ILE A 590 -8.62 4.28 4.58
N ARG A 591 -7.86 3.21 4.34
CA ARG A 591 -8.41 1.87 4.13
C ARG A 591 -9.23 1.39 5.34
N SER A 592 -8.71 1.60 6.54
CA SER A 592 -9.38 1.23 7.80
C SER A 592 -10.64 2.05 8.04
N PHE A 593 -10.64 3.33 7.70
CA PHE A 593 -11.83 4.17 7.73
C PHE A 593 -12.90 3.63 6.77
N ILE A 594 -12.55 3.34 5.50
CA ILE A 594 -13.51 2.77 4.54
C ILE A 594 -14.06 1.43 5.07
N GLN A 595 -13.21 0.57 5.64
CA GLN A 595 -13.64 -0.68 6.26
C GLN A 595 -14.60 -0.42 7.44
N TRP A 596 -14.29 0.53 8.31
CA TRP A 596 -15.15 0.92 9.42
C TRP A 596 -16.53 1.33 8.95
N THR A 597 -16.63 2.15 7.88
CA THR A 597 -17.93 2.55 7.33
C THR A 597 -18.76 1.35 6.86
N GLN A 598 -18.11 0.35 6.26
CA GLN A 598 -18.78 -0.86 5.77
C GLN A 598 -19.21 -1.80 6.90
N GLU A 599 -18.48 -1.86 8.01
CA GLU A 599 -18.79 -2.71 9.15
C GLU A 599 -19.83 -2.09 10.09
N PHE A 600 -19.65 -0.83 10.47
CA PHE A 600 -20.31 -0.27 11.63
C PHE A 600 -21.35 0.81 11.32
N TRP A 601 -21.21 1.61 10.24
CA TRP A 601 -22.19 2.65 9.93
C TRP A 601 -23.58 2.08 9.60
N ARG A 602 -24.61 2.87 9.83
CA ARG A 602 -25.99 2.52 9.46
C ARG A 602 -26.19 2.57 7.94
N SER A 603 -27.16 1.82 7.44
CA SER A 603 -27.57 1.87 6.03
C SER A 603 -28.34 3.18 5.72
N PRO A 604 -28.12 3.85 4.57
CA PRO A 604 -27.16 3.45 3.54
C PRO A 604 -25.71 3.62 4.00
N LYS A 605 -24.88 2.63 3.68
CA LYS A 605 -23.42 2.68 3.83
C LYS A 605 -22.80 3.18 2.54
N PRO A 606 -21.58 3.75 2.56
CA PRO A 606 -20.96 4.30 1.36
C PRO A 606 -20.83 3.28 0.23
N ASN A 607 -21.35 3.64 -0.93
CA ASN A 607 -21.12 2.95 -2.19
C ASN A 607 -20.07 3.70 -3.03
N HIS A 608 -19.88 5.00 -2.77
CA HIS A 608 -19.00 5.88 -3.53
C HIS A 608 -18.11 6.65 -2.58
N VAL A 609 -16.84 6.72 -2.89
CA VAL A 609 -15.83 7.52 -2.17
C VAL A 609 -15.06 8.37 -3.17
N LEU A 610 -14.95 9.66 -2.91
CA LEU A 610 -14.10 10.59 -3.64
C LEU A 610 -12.90 10.96 -2.78
N LEU A 611 -11.70 10.72 -3.28
CA LEU A 611 -10.47 11.29 -2.75
C LEU A 611 -10.27 12.66 -3.37
N LEU A 612 -10.40 13.72 -2.59
CA LEU A 612 -10.26 15.10 -3.03
C LEU A 612 -8.88 15.62 -2.60
N GLY A 613 -7.87 15.33 -3.40
CA GLY A 613 -6.47 15.70 -3.13
C GLY A 613 -5.48 14.95 -3.99
N ASP A 614 -4.39 15.63 -4.35
CA ASP A 614 -3.31 15.08 -5.16
C ASP A 614 -2.48 14.06 -4.38
N GLY A 615 -1.92 13.08 -5.09
CA GLY A 615 -1.02 12.05 -4.59
C GLY A 615 0.40 12.21 -5.11
N GLY A 616 1.29 11.32 -4.71
CA GLY A 616 2.66 11.30 -5.19
C GLY A 616 3.41 10.07 -4.69
N TYR A 617 4.67 9.94 -5.07
CA TYR A 617 5.51 8.80 -4.68
C TYR A 617 6.49 9.12 -3.55
N ASP A 618 6.87 10.38 -3.37
CA ASP A 618 7.82 10.79 -2.33
C ASP A 618 7.10 11.05 -1.00
N TYR A 619 6.61 9.99 -0.38
CA TYR A 619 5.79 10.05 0.83
C TYR A 619 6.51 10.71 2.00
N ARG A 620 7.82 10.49 2.13
CA ARG A 620 8.65 10.99 3.22
C ARG A 620 9.31 12.34 2.93
N ASN A 621 9.00 12.93 1.77
CA ASN A 621 9.61 14.19 1.30
C ASN A 621 11.15 14.15 1.27
N ILE A 622 11.71 13.03 0.82
CA ILE A 622 13.17 12.82 0.75
C ILE A 622 13.80 13.79 -0.25
N THR A 623 13.11 14.07 -1.36
CA THR A 623 13.58 15.03 -2.38
C THR A 623 13.40 16.49 -1.97
N GLY A 624 12.66 16.78 -0.89
CA GLY A 624 12.32 18.14 -0.45
C GLY A 624 11.24 18.84 -1.27
N ASN A 625 10.63 18.17 -2.25
CA ASN A 625 9.65 18.76 -3.18
C ASN A 625 8.30 18.01 -3.19
N SER A 626 8.01 17.21 -2.18
CA SER A 626 6.75 16.47 -2.11
C SER A 626 5.58 17.40 -1.81
N SER A 627 4.50 17.26 -2.58
CA SER A 627 3.24 18.00 -2.41
C SER A 627 2.05 17.06 -2.22
N ILE A 628 2.26 15.92 -1.58
CA ILE A 628 1.23 14.91 -1.36
C ILE A 628 0.19 15.43 -0.38
N ILE A 629 -1.07 15.42 -0.80
CA ILE A 629 -2.23 15.77 0.03
C ILE A 629 -2.90 14.51 0.56
N ILE A 630 -3.14 13.53 -0.34
CA ILE A 630 -3.68 12.22 0.03
C ILE A 630 -2.78 11.15 -0.58
N PRO A 631 -2.05 10.37 0.22
CA PRO A 631 -1.13 9.37 -0.29
C PRO A 631 -1.86 8.28 -1.10
N THR A 632 -1.21 7.82 -2.16
CA THR A 632 -1.62 6.63 -2.91
C THR A 632 -0.97 5.38 -2.29
N ILE A 633 -1.42 4.20 -2.67
CA ILE A 633 -0.66 2.97 -2.40
C ILE A 633 0.14 2.62 -3.66
N GLN A 634 1.42 2.31 -3.48
CA GLN A 634 2.24 1.76 -4.55
C GLN A 634 2.43 0.26 -4.40
N VAL A 635 2.40 -0.43 -5.52
CA VAL A 635 2.59 -1.88 -5.61
C VAL A 635 3.86 -2.17 -6.38
N GLN A 636 4.69 -3.04 -5.83
CA GLN A 636 5.87 -3.56 -6.51
C GLN A 636 5.48 -4.76 -7.39
N ALA A 637 5.69 -4.59 -8.69
CA ALA A 637 5.60 -5.66 -9.66
C ALA A 637 6.90 -5.68 -10.50
N SER A 638 6.84 -6.02 -11.76
CA SER A 638 7.97 -5.80 -12.69
C SER A 638 8.32 -4.31 -12.83
N ARG A 639 7.32 -3.45 -12.65
CA ARG A 639 7.46 -1.99 -12.46
C ARG A 639 6.56 -1.58 -11.30
N SER A 640 6.98 -0.57 -10.53
CA SER A 640 6.11 0.02 -9.51
C SER A 640 5.01 0.84 -10.15
N TYR A 641 3.80 0.74 -9.63
CA TYR A 641 2.69 1.59 -10.03
C TYR A 641 1.83 2.00 -8.84
N ALA A 642 1.24 3.18 -8.89
CA ALA A 642 0.31 3.67 -7.89
C ALA A 642 -1.11 3.15 -8.18
N THR A 643 -1.85 2.82 -7.11
CA THR A 643 -3.25 2.42 -7.20
C THR A 643 -4.02 2.88 -5.98
N ASP A 644 -5.21 3.45 -6.21
CA ASP A 644 -6.16 3.77 -5.16
C ASP A 644 -7.13 2.61 -4.88
N ASP A 645 -7.25 1.64 -5.78
CA ASP A 645 -8.13 0.48 -5.63
C ASP A 645 -7.88 -0.29 -4.33
N LEU A 646 -6.62 -0.36 -3.90
CA LEU A 646 -6.24 -1.05 -2.68
C LEU A 646 -6.73 -0.37 -1.40
N LEU A 647 -7.02 0.92 -1.43
CA LEU A 647 -7.68 1.63 -0.32
C LEU A 647 -9.11 1.14 -0.11
N ALA A 648 -9.78 0.75 -1.20
CA ALA A 648 -11.14 0.24 -1.17
C ALA A 648 -11.25 -1.30 -1.15
N SER A 649 -10.14 -2.02 -1.37
CA SER A 649 -10.08 -3.48 -1.38
C SER A 649 -9.96 -4.06 0.04
N ILE A 650 -10.98 -3.83 0.87
CA ILE A 650 -10.97 -4.08 2.32
C ILE A 650 -11.14 -5.55 2.72
N TYR A 651 -11.70 -6.39 1.86
CA TYR A 651 -11.94 -7.83 2.15
C TYR A 651 -11.24 -8.77 1.14
N GLY A 652 -10.38 -8.24 0.29
CA GLY A 652 -9.69 -9.02 -0.74
C GLY A 652 -9.03 -8.10 -1.76
N ASN A 653 -8.98 -8.54 -3.02
CA ASN A 653 -8.28 -7.83 -4.10
C ASN A 653 -9.23 -7.01 -5.00
N ILE A 654 -10.49 -6.83 -4.59
CA ILE A 654 -11.49 -6.07 -5.36
C ILE A 654 -12.05 -4.95 -4.47
N PRO A 655 -12.17 -3.73 -5.01
CA PRO A 655 -12.78 -2.61 -4.29
C PRO A 655 -14.23 -2.91 -3.86
N GLU A 656 -14.54 -2.67 -2.60
CA GLU A 656 -15.92 -2.81 -2.05
C GLU A 656 -16.76 -1.56 -2.26
N VAL A 657 -16.13 -0.42 -2.52
CA VAL A 657 -16.77 0.84 -2.87
C VAL A 657 -16.23 1.35 -4.20
N ALA A 658 -17.02 2.12 -4.93
CA ALA A 658 -16.52 2.85 -6.09
C ALA A 658 -15.65 4.01 -5.59
N LEU A 659 -14.35 3.93 -5.83
CA LEU A 659 -13.38 4.92 -5.41
C LEU A 659 -12.90 5.72 -6.62
N GLY A 660 -12.93 7.03 -6.51
CA GLY A 660 -12.36 7.95 -7.50
C GLY A 660 -11.49 9.00 -6.82
N ARG A 661 -10.53 9.57 -7.57
CA ARG A 661 -9.69 10.66 -7.11
C ARG A 661 -9.84 11.87 -8.03
N TYR A 662 -9.98 13.03 -7.42
CA TYR A 662 -9.71 14.30 -8.08
C TYR A 662 -8.41 14.89 -7.47
N PRO A 663 -7.34 15.06 -8.26
CA PRO A 663 -6.02 15.44 -7.75
C PRO A 663 -5.91 16.95 -7.52
N ALA A 664 -6.76 17.49 -6.65
CA ALA A 664 -6.74 18.91 -6.26
C ALA A 664 -5.47 19.23 -5.48
N LYS A 665 -4.78 20.30 -5.82
CA LYS A 665 -3.60 20.83 -5.13
C LYS A 665 -3.91 22.02 -4.24
N ASN A 666 -5.02 22.70 -4.50
CA ASN A 666 -5.44 23.91 -3.81
C ASN A 666 -6.96 24.06 -3.91
N VAL A 667 -7.49 25.05 -3.20
CA VAL A 667 -8.91 25.40 -3.16
C VAL A 667 -9.47 25.71 -4.56
N GLN A 668 -8.69 26.39 -5.43
CA GLN A 668 -9.16 26.74 -6.77
C GLN A 668 -9.40 25.52 -7.64
N ASP A 669 -8.60 24.45 -7.48
CA ASP A 669 -8.83 23.20 -8.19
C ASP A 669 -10.14 22.56 -7.78
N VAL A 670 -10.49 22.63 -6.48
CA VAL A 670 -11.78 22.14 -5.97
C VAL A 670 -12.95 22.91 -6.55
N LEU A 671 -12.89 24.24 -6.55
CA LEU A 671 -13.90 25.10 -7.18
C LEU A 671 -14.08 24.77 -8.66
N ASN A 672 -12.99 24.62 -9.40
CA ASN A 672 -13.03 24.23 -10.81
C ASN A 672 -13.71 22.86 -11.03
N PHE A 673 -13.46 21.92 -10.13
CA PHE A 673 -14.10 20.60 -10.19
C PHE A 673 -15.59 20.67 -9.90
N VAL A 674 -16.00 21.39 -8.87
CA VAL A 674 -17.39 21.64 -8.53
C VAL A 674 -18.15 22.27 -9.70
N GLU A 675 -17.58 23.31 -10.33
CA GLU A 675 -18.20 23.95 -11.47
C GLU A 675 -18.33 23.02 -12.70
N LYS A 676 -17.33 22.15 -12.95
CA LYS A 676 -17.46 21.10 -13.99
C LYS A 676 -18.63 20.17 -13.73
N ILE A 677 -18.80 19.67 -12.49
CA ILE A 677 -19.91 18.79 -12.12
C ILE A 677 -21.24 19.52 -12.27
N LYS A 678 -21.34 20.77 -11.79
CA LYS A 678 -22.55 21.59 -11.92
C LYS A 678 -22.93 21.84 -13.38
N SER A 679 -21.94 22.08 -14.26
CA SER A 679 -22.18 22.31 -15.68
C SER A 679 -22.71 21.05 -16.40
N ILE A 680 -22.42 19.87 -15.89
CA ILE A 680 -22.90 18.60 -16.46
C ILE A 680 -24.25 18.19 -15.90
N GLU A 681 -24.47 18.35 -14.58
CA GLU A 681 -25.60 17.76 -13.87
C GLU A 681 -26.73 18.76 -13.58
N ILE A 682 -26.40 20.02 -13.25
CA ILE A 682 -27.41 21.04 -12.89
C ILE A 682 -27.77 21.88 -14.11
N ASN A 683 -26.76 22.37 -14.83
CA ASN A 683 -26.90 23.26 -15.98
C ASN A 683 -26.41 22.62 -17.28
N PRO A 684 -26.96 21.47 -17.68
CA PRO A 684 -26.43 20.73 -18.81
C PRO A 684 -26.63 21.47 -20.15
N THR A 685 -25.57 21.61 -20.89
CA THR A 685 -25.66 22.06 -22.29
C THR A 685 -26.13 20.92 -23.18
N PHE A 686 -27.27 21.09 -23.83
CA PHE A 686 -27.82 20.11 -24.76
C PHE A 686 -27.28 20.29 -26.18
N GLY A 687 -27.29 19.22 -26.97
CA GLY A 687 -26.90 19.26 -28.37
C GLY A 687 -26.45 17.91 -28.92
N PRO A 688 -26.22 17.79 -30.22
CA PRO A 688 -25.82 16.55 -30.89
C PRO A 688 -24.52 15.95 -30.35
N TRP A 689 -23.64 16.77 -29.75
CA TRP A 689 -22.38 16.35 -29.15
C TRP A 689 -22.56 15.29 -28.05
N ARG A 690 -23.73 15.28 -27.36
CA ARG A 690 -24.03 14.29 -26.32
C ARG A 690 -24.30 12.89 -26.87
N GLN A 691 -24.54 12.76 -28.16
CA GLN A 691 -24.70 11.49 -28.87
C GLN A 691 -23.48 11.15 -29.73
N LYS A 692 -22.31 11.76 -29.44
CA LYS A 692 -21.07 11.53 -30.16
C LYS A 692 -20.05 10.86 -29.26
N VAL A 693 -19.40 9.83 -29.76
CA VAL A 693 -18.23 9.19 -29.17
C VAL A 693 -17.06 9.34 -30.12
N THR A 694 -15.95 9.83 -29.63
CA THR A 694 -14.71 9.95 -30.41
C THR A 694 -13.75 8.85 -30.01
N LEU A 695 -13.30 8.07 -30.98
CA LEU A 695 -12.29 7.05 -30.81
C LEU A 695 -10.96 7.55 -31.37
N ILE A 696 -9.96 7.57 -30.53
CA ILE A 696 -8.60 7.99 -30.89
C ILE A 696 -7.68 6.78 -30.77
N ALA A 697 -6.94 6.49 -31.82
CA ALA A 697 -5.93 5.44 -31.83
C ALA A 697 -4.59 6.01 -32.31
N ASP A 698 -3.57 5.73 -31.50
CA ASP A 698 -2.19 5.98 -31.91
C ASP A 698 -1.79 5.06 -33.05
N ASP A 699 -0.76 5.43 -33.79
CA ASP A 699 -0.25 4.62 -34.87
C ASP A 699 0.80 3.59 -34.39
N ALA A 700 1.42 2.94 -35.35
CA ALA A 700 2.47 1.96 -35.07
C ALA A 700 3.76 2.67 -34.62
N ALA A 701 4.34 2.23 -33.54
CA ALA A 701 5.70 2.61 -33.18
C ALA A 701 6.64 2.36 -34.37
N ARG A 702 7.52 3.33 -34.66
CA ARG A 702 8.49 3.18 -35.75
C ARG A 702 9.32 1.94 -35.56
N PRO A 703 9.56 1.11 -36.59
CA PRO A 703 10.50 0.03 -36.49
C PRO A 703 11.89 0.63 -36.24
N GLU A 704 12.47 0.35 -35.08
CA GLU A 704 13.90 0.52 -34.89
C GLU A 704 14.66 -0.28 -35.98
N PRO A 705 15.72 0.26 -36.57
CA PRO A 705 16.42 -0.39 -37.70
C PRO A 705 16.87 -1.83 -37.44
N ASN A 706 16.94 -2.28 -36.21
CA ASN A 706 17.42 -3.58 -35.77
C ASN A 706 16.34 -4.52 -35.21
N HIS A 707 15.10 -4.09 -35.08
CA HIS A 707 13.99 -4.98 -34.68
C HIS A 707 13.10 -5.29 -35.88
N GLY A 708 13.31 -6.46 -36.49
CA GLY A 708 12.46 -7.01 -37.55
C GLY A 708 11.05 -7.40 -37.09
N SER A 709 10.48 -6.69 -36.13
CA SER A 709 9.13 -6.92 -35.64
C SER A 709 8.17 -5.96 -36.30
N ILE A 710 7.11 -6.54 -36.83
CA ILE A 710 5.89 -5.86 -37.30
C ILE A 710 5.43 -4.85 -36.25
N ALA A 711 5.17 -3.64 -36.72
CA ALA A 711 4.70 -2.51 -35.96
C ALA A 711 3.65 -2.88 -34.90
N THR A 712 3.99 -2.66 -33.66
CA THR A 712 3.12 -2.98 -32.49
C THR A 712 1.86 -2.11 -32.42
N GLY A 713 1.83 -0.98 -33.14
CA GLY A 713 0.74 -0.02 -33.09
C GLY A 713 -0.51 -0.38 -33.91
N GLN A 714 -0.47 -1.35 -34.79
CA GLN A 714 -1.70 -1.84 -35.46
C GLN A 714 -2.74 -2.33 -34.46
N SER A 715 -2.32 -2.79 -33.28
CA SER A 715 -3.22 -3.20 -32.22
C SER A 715 -4.08 -2.05 -31.70
N HIS A 716 -3.60 -0.81 -31.66
CA HIS A 716 -4.34 0.35 -31.17
C HIS A 716 -5.58 0.62 -32.05
N THR A 717 -5.39 0.69 -33.36
CA THR A 717 -6.48 0.89 -34.32
C THR A 717 -7.44 -0.30 -34.32
N ILE A 718 -6.93 -1.54 -34.31
CA ILE A 718 -7.78 -2.75 -34.27
C ILE A 718 -8.65 -2.77 -32.99
N ASN A 719 -8.06 -2.44 -31.85
CA ASN A 719 -8.81 -2.39 -30.60
C ASN A 719 -9.85 -1.27 -30.59
N SER A 720 -9.52 -0.12 -31.18
CA SER A 720 -10.45 0.98 -31.34
C SER A 720 -11.62 0.61 -32.29
N GLU A 721 -11.36 -0.14 -33.37
CA GLU A 721 -12.40 -0.68 -34.25
C GLU A 721 -13.30 -1.71 -33.56
N GLN A 722 -12.75 -2.53 -32.67
CA GLN A 722 -13.56 -3.45 -31.86
C GLN A 722 -14.50 -2.69 -30.92
N LEU A 723 -14.04 -1.57 -30.33
CA LEU A 723 -14.89 -0.67 -29.55
C LEU A 723 -15.98 -0.03 -30.42
N ALA A 724 -15.62 0.44 -31.63
CA ALA A 724 -16.57 1.01 -32.57
C ALA A 724 -17.73 0.06 -32.87
N ASN A 725 -17.44 -1.22 -33.04
CA ASN A 725 -18.45 -2.27 -33.29
C ASN A 725 -19.39 -2.53 -32.10
N LEU A 726 -19.02 -2.11 -30.89
CA LEU A 726 -19.87 -2.23 -29.70
C LEU A 726 -20.77 -1.00 -29.46
N ILE A 727 -20.50 0.11 -30.14
CA ILE A 727 -21.27 1.35 -30.02
C ILE A 727 -22.58 1.17 -30.75
N PRO A 728 -23.74 1.42 -30.09
CA PRO A 728 -25.04 1.36 -30.76
C PRO A 728 -25.15 2.30 -31.97
N SER A 729 -25.81 1.88 -33.05
CA SER A 729 -25.96 2.68 -34.27
C SER A 729 -26.73 4.01 -34.11
N SER A 730 -27.40 4.19 -32.97
CA SER A 730 -28.02 5.46 -32.56
C SER A 730 -27.03 6.51 -32.02
N ILE A 731 -25.76 6.14 -31.79
CA ILE A 731 -24.70 7.01 -31.34
C ILE A 731 -23.72 7.28 -32.47
N ASN A 732 -23.41 8.54 -32.73
CA ASN A 732 -22.45 8.92 -33.75
C ASN A 732 -21.03 8.60 -33.27
N THR A 733 -20.29 7.86 -34.11
CA THR A 733 -18.88 7.55 -33.84
C THR A 733 -17.99 8.39 -34.75
N GLU A 734 -17.11 9.19 -34.14
CA GLU A 734 -16.06 9.94 -34.84
C GLU A 734 -14.73 9.24 -34.58
N LYS A 735 -13.88 9.12 -35.62
CA LYS A 735 -12.60 8.42 -35.50
C LYS A 735 -11.46 9.37 -35.82
N LEU A 736 -10.47 9.43 -34.94
CA LEU A 736 -9.21 10.12 -35.13
C LEU A 736 -8.09 9.08 -35.00
N TYR A 737 -7.74 8.46 -36.11
CA TYR A 737 -6.66 7.49 -36.12
C TYR A 737 -5.38 8.14 -36.62
N MET A 738 -4.34 8.15 -35.80
CA MET A 738 -3.12 8.90 -36.11
C MET A 738 -2.42 8.42 -37.40
N MET A 739 -2.62 7.15 -37.77
CA MET A 739 -2.11 6.58 -39.01
C MET A 739 -2.64 7.28 -40.30
N GLU A 740 -3.74 8.02 -40.20
CA GLU A 740 -4.32 8.76 -41.34
C GLU A 740 -3.71 10.14 -41.57
N PHE A 741 -2.89 10.61 -40.62
CA PHE A 741 -2.30 11.94 -40.66
C PHE A 741 -0.83 11.89 -41.08
N PRO A 742 -0.37 12.87 -41.91
CA PRO A 742 1.02 12.94 -42.34
C PRO A 742 1.96 13.25 -41.19
N GLU A 743 3.13 12.65 -41.24
CA GLU A 743 4.23 12.92 -40.31
C GLU A 743 5.07 14.11 -40.77
N ILE A 744 5.46 14.95 -39.84
CA ILE A 744 6.42 16.04 -40.05
C ILE A 744 7.60 15.80 -39.11
N ASN A 745 8.81 15.85 -39.64
CA ASN A 745 10.02 15.82 -38.85
C ASN A 745 10.33 17.23 -38.34
N ASP A 746 10.16 17.43 -37.04
CA ASP A 746 10.41 18.71 -36.40
C ASP A 746 11.68 18.63 -35.56
N ALA A 747 12.76 19.24 -36.02
CA ALA A 747 14.02 19.26 -35.30
C ALA A 747 13.92 20.02 -33.95
N SER A 748 13.00 20.98 -33.82
CA SER A 748 12.78 21.74 -32.59
C SER A 748 11.98 20.93 -31.54
N ALA A 749 11.20 19.95 -31.98
CA ALA A 749 10.39 19.09 -31.10
C ALA A 749 11.08 17.75 -30.79
N TYR A 750 12.33 17.57 -31.16
CA TYR A 750 13.08 16.33 -30.95
C TYR A 750 12.36 15.07 -31.49
N GLY A 751 11.86 15.13 -32.73
CA GLY A 751 11.28 13.97 -33.35
C GLY A 751 10.20 14.24 -34.37
N VAL A 752 9.31 13.29 -34.52
CA VAL A 752 8.21 13.33 -35.44
C VAL A 752 6.96 13.82 -34.75
N ILE A 753 6.20 14.68 -35.41
CA ILE A 753 4.91 15.20 -34.96
C ILE A 753 3.84 15.04 -36.05
N LYS A 754 2.57 15.07 -35.63
CA LYS A 754 1.41 15.07 -36.54
C LYS A 754 0.49 16.24 -36.21
N PRO A 755 0.85 17.46 -36.61
CA PRO A 755 0.12 18.69 -36.23
C PRO A 755 -1.33 18.69 -36.70
N ASP A 756 -1.63 18.12 -37.88
CA ASP A 756 -3.00 18.02 -38.41
C ASP A 756 -3.90 17.12 -37.50
N ALA A 757 -3.32 16.09 -36.87
CA ALA A 757 -4.04 15.27 -35.88
C ALA A 757 -4.34 16.07 -34.60
N THR A 758 -3.38 16.86 -34.10
CA THR A 758 -3.57 17.77 -32.96
C THR A 758 -4.64 18.82 -33.25
N GLU A 759 -4.60 19.45 -34.42
CA GLU A 759 -5.62 20.43 -34.85
C GLU A 759 -7.00 19.79 -34.93
N SER A 760 -7.08 18.59 -35.52
CA SER A 760 -8.32 17.81 -35.58
C SER A 760 -8.89 17.50 -34.20
N LEU A 761 -8.03 17.14 -33.24
CA LEU A 761 -8.44 16.93 -31.85
C LEU A 761 -9.01 18.22 -31.24
N PHE A 762 -8.34 19.36 -31.42
CA PHE A 762 -8.85 20.63 -30.89
C PHE A 762 -10.20 21.02 -31.50
N ASN A 763 -10.39 20.75 -32.81
CA ASN A 763 -11.66 20.97 -33.49
C ASN A 763 -12.76 20.04 -32.97
N ILE A 764 -12.46 18.78 -32.71
CA ILE A 764 -13.39 17.82 -32.06
C ILE A 764 -13.80 18.34 -30.67
N LEU A 765 -12.85 18.76 -29.85
CA LEU A 765 -13.09 19.28 -28.49
C LEU A 765 -13.96 20.56 -28.54
N LYS A 766 -13.68 21.47 -29.43
CA LYS A 766 -14.47 22.70 -29.65
C LYS A 766 -15.90 22.43 -30.10
N ASN A 767 -16.07 21.45 -31.03
CA ASN A 767 -17.39 21.08 -31.53
C ASN A 767 -18.18 20.25 -30.49
N GLY A 768 -17.47 19.54 -29.61
CA GLY A 768 -18.00 18.72 -28.54
C GLY A 768 -18.19 17.26 -28.91
N THR A 769 -17.92 16.40 -27.95
CA THR A 769 -18.17 14.95 -27.96
C THR A 769 -18.44 14.51 -26.51
N ALA A 770 -19.28 13.51 -26.30
CA ALA A 770 -19.65 13.07 -24.95
C ALA A 770 -18.55 12.20 -24.32
N ILE A 771 -17.92 11.36 -25.13
CA ILE A 771 -16.89 10.42 -24.69
C ILE A 771 -15.72 10.47 -25.67
N ILE A 772 -14.52 10.49 -25.14
CA ILE A 772 -13.28 10.26 -25.91
C ILE A 772 -12.64 8.98 -25.33
N SER A 773 -12.38 8.03 -26.23
CA SER A 773 -11.56 6.85 -25.91
C SER A 773 -10.25 6.94 -26.65
N TYR A 774 -9.14 7.05 -25.93
CA TYR A 774 -7.79 7.02 -26.47
C TYR A 774 -7.14 5.68 -26.19
N ILE A 775 -6.57 5.04 -27.18
CA ILE A 775 -5.75 3.84 -27.08
C ILE A 775 -4.42 4.09 -27.78
N GLY A 776 -3.32 4.09 -27.04
CA GLY A 776 -2.03 4.39 -27.64
C GLY A 776 -0.91 4.52 -26.64
N HIS A 777 0.23 5.03 -27.13
CA HIS A 777 1.39 5.35 -26.30
C HIS A 777 1.15 6.62 -25.49
N GLY A 778 1.81 6.71 -24.33
CA GLY A 778 1.79 7.91 -23.52
C GLY A 778 2.97 7.99 -22.57
N SER A 779 3.15 9.16 -22.03
CA SER A 779 4.09 9.47 -20.97
C SER A 779 3.47 10.49 -20.01
N PRO A 780 4.10 10.85 -18.90
CA PRO A 780 3.59 11.90 -18.00
C PRO A 780 3.37 13.26 -18.67
N TYR A 781 3.95 13.49 -19.84
CA TYR A 781 3.94 14.79 -20.51
C TYR A 781 3.22 14.81 -21.86
N GLN A 782 2.91 13.65 -22.45
CA GLN A 782 2.33 13.59 -23.79
C GLN A 782 1.44 12.36 -24.03
N LEU A 783 0.49 12.49 -24.95
CA LEU A 783 -0.22 11.41 -25.60
C LEU A 783 0.35 11.19 -26.99
N ALA A 784 0.55 9.94 -27.38
CA ALA A 784 1.21 9.44 -28.57
C ALA A 784 2.71 9.79 -28.66
N GLN A 785 3.45 9.01 -29.44
CA GLN A 785 4.87 9.29 -29.72
C GLN A 785 5.03 10.58 -30.55
N GLU A 786 4.11 10.83 -31.47
CA GLU A 786 4.04 11.98 -32.34
C GLU A 786 3.37 13.19 -31.69
N LYS A 787 3.25 13.19 -30.38
CA LYS A 787 2.79 14.32 -29.57
C LYS A 787 1.40 14.83 -29.98
N LEU A 788 0.41 13.95 -29.99
CA LEU A 788 -0.99 14.35 -30.20
C LEU A 788 -1.42 15.45 -29.24
N LEU A 789 -1.04 15.29 -27.97
CA LEU A 789 -1.04 16.35 -26.94
C LEU A 789 0.32 16.36 -26.24
N ASP A 790 0.89 17.54 -26.03
CA ASP A 790 2.16 17.72 -25.32
C ASP A 790 2.04 18.86 -24.29
N LEU A 791 2.28 18.53 -23.04
CA LEU A 791 2.21 19.49 -21.94
C LEU A 791 3.25 20.63 -22.10
N ASN A 792 4.46 20.26 -22.56
CA ASN A 792 5.55 21.22 -22.76
C ASN A 792 5.30 22.19 -23.95
N ARG A 793 4.48 21.78 -24.92
CA ARG A 793 4.01 22.65 -26.00
C ARG A 793 2.90 23.60 -25.54
N GLY A 794 2.34 23.39 -24.37
CA GLY A 794 1.24 24.21 -23.81
C GLY A 794 -0.13 23.86 -24.39
N ASP A 795 -0.32 22.68 -24.95
CA ASP A 795 -1.56 22.25 -25.61
C ASP A 795 -2.76 22.26 -24.67
N ILE A 796 -2.56 21.92 -23.41
CA ILE A 796 -3.62 21.92 -22.40
C ILE A 796 -4.29 23.30 -22.30
N ASN A 797 -3.51 24.38 -22.42
CA ASN A 797 -4.01 25.75 -22.37
C ASN A 797 -4.80 26.14 -23.62
N GLN A 798 -4.69 25.38 -24.73
CA GLN A 798 -5.38 25.60 -25.99
C GLN A 798 -6.72 24.81 -26.05
N ILE A 799 -6.95 23.88 -25.16
CA ILE A 799 -8.20 23.12 -25.09
C ILE A 799 -9.35 24.06 -24.75
N ASN A 800 -10.32 24.14 -25.65
CA ASN A 800 -11.53 24.93 -25.47
C ASN A 800 -12.76 24.04 -25.75
N THR A 801 -13.38 23.53 -24.72
CA THR A 801 -14.61 22.75 -24.81
C THR A 801 -15.87 23.58 -24.50
N GLY A 802 -15.70 24.75 -23.91
CA GLY A 802 -16.81 25.47 -23.27
C GLY A 802 -17.49 24.55 -22.24
N ALA A 803 -18.84 24.54 -22.25
CA ALA A 803 -19.64 23.66 -21.39
C ALA A 803 -19.81 22.21 -21.95
N LYS A 804 -19.15 21.86 -23.07
CA LYS A 804 -19.24 20.52 -23.69
C LYS A 804 -18.12 19.61 -23.21
N LEU A 805 -18.08 19.32 -21.91
CA LEU A 805 -17.02 18.54 -21.28
C LEU A 805 -17.13 17.05 -21.63
N PRO A 806 -16.15 16.44 -22.31
CA PRO A 806 -16.15 15.01 -22.58
C PRO A 806 -15.67 14.19 -21.37
N LEU A 807 -16.18 12.96 -21.27
CA LEU A 807 -15.54 11.93 -20.44
C LEU A 807 -14.37 11.32 -21.22
N TRP A 808 -13.16 11.43 -20.69
CA TRP A 808 -11.99 10.78 -21.26
C TRP A 808 -11.77 9.39 -20.66
N ILE A 809 -11.55 8.41 -21.53
CA ILE A 809 -11.11 7.06 -21.19
C ILE A 809 -9.76 6.87 -21.87
N VAL A 810 -8.69 6.83 -21.09
CA VAL A 810 -7.31 6.81 -21.61
C VAL A 810 -6.66 5.49 -21.31
N GLY A 811 -6.41 4.69 -22.36
CA GLY A 811 -5.69 3.42 -22.32
C GLY A 811 -4.27 3.60 -22.83
N THR A 812 -3.33 3.92 -21.96
CA THR A 812 -1.93 4.18 -22.30
C THR A 812 -0.98 3.75 -21.18
N CYS A 813 0.32 3.73 -21.45
CA CYS A 813 1.37 3.65 -20.44
C CYS A 813 1.53 5.01 -19.75
N SER A 814 1.96 5.03 -18.50
CA SER A 814 2.30 6.22 -17.72
C SER A 814 3.77 6.19 -17.35
#